data_046b63a843584ba2b93269bb2cca3ea6
#
_entry.id   046b63a843584ba2b93269bb2cca3ea6
#
_cell.length_a   1.000
_cell.length_b   1.000
_cell.length_c   1.000
_cell.angle_alpha   90.00
_cell.angle_beta   90.00
_cell.angle_gamma   90.00
#
_symmetry.space_group_name_H-M   'P 1'
#
loop_
_entity.id
_entity.type
_entity.pdbx_description
1 polymer ?
#
loop_
_entity_poly.entity_id
_entity_poly.type
_entity_poly.pdbx_seq_one_letter_code
_entity_poly.pdbx_strand_id
1 'polypeptide(L)'
;MHEDSTYKKSIYIPSLKGKSKTLLSILVGTLMYQSAIADTQHQEENLPMLHMDTITVYANKQPPINVGDDLKTAKTISDNLIDSDKDLVRYNPDISVADAGRYGSNGYAIRGVDGNRVALNLDGVSLPDKQVSEIFSAYGYMFEGRFSPDVELLSEVEFEVGADSFNSGSGAMGGSVSFKTKDPEDLIRPDRQLGGYIKTGYSNSNEEFSNAFGLAGKNDKVEAIINYVHREGHETKNHRMLDFDKNKLDPAYDFINDPDYKYPSTGYRSNTAAILPDPLSYTTEATLAKLYLHLNEENRLGFHATKQKTDRVSNNFTRKTFASRIGKDTAELESYGISHRYLPITSEFIDEVNTTLTQQKITGVANTETYSQVWGSDSYRVDGVKHRPQEDKTIQLSIEATSLPLETEKLGSHTLSVNTKYAKTDHRLTLEETYIPSSGNPSSWYDFIGPSVKQDIFNVAIQDKINLTEKLDTTIGLRYDNYNYKPYMDEINKKAIEKASKYYPVRIDYENGEFDHNKKMDNIGGMFSINYKLSPYLQTQYQLSTGFMAPATSQMYSAFEMMGNSLTPNVHLKPEKSLNHELSLSGQFEDLSFTATGFYTKYSDFISLLNSQEEQQRCYEDYSTGQPVCSPLSINILSAQNIGDAETYGLRLGGVWDVGQLADTEGEIQVFANLNYAKDKTDKGTNLLATQPLNATLGLGYESPKKDWQLSANLRYLGRKHAEDAKVATLESNGYNMPYENVIAPYKHIDKSKSAYVYDVYGSKKLGSNLKLSAGVFNLFDAKYVPWDNLRSLAELNVNSMVDDQGVGIERFTAPGRNYKVGLTYEF
;
A
#
# COMPACT_ATOMS: atom_id res chain seq x y z
N MET A 1 0.12 44.78 45.74
CA MET A 1 -0.43 43.62 46.40
C MET A 1 -1.66 43.20 45.63
N HIS A 2 -1.43 42.31 44.70
CA HIS A 2 -2.38 41.29 44.28
C HIS A 2 -1.69 40.42 43.24
N GLU A 3 -1.61 39.16 43.57
CA GLU A 3 -0.94 38.14 42.81
C GLU A 3 -1.77 37.76 41.57
N ASP A 4 -1.13 37.83 40.42
CA ASP A 4 -1.62 37.25 39.18
C ASP A 4 -1.30 35.73 39.16
N SER A 5 -2.34 34.93 39.22
CA SER A 5 -2.23 33.49 38.98
C SER A 5 -2.53 33.18 37.51
N THR A 6 -1.53 33.21 36.64
CA THR A 6 -1.59 32.72 35.26
C THR A 6 -1.61 31.19 35.26
N TYR A 7 -2.76 30.60 34.97
CA TYR A 7 -2.89 29.19 34.62
C TYR A 7 -2.29 28.92 33.22
N LYS A 8 -1.02 28.54 33.17
CA LYS A 8 -0.44 27.85 32.01
C LYS A 8 -0.97 26.41 31.99
N LYS A 9 -1.98 26.13 31.22
CA LYS A 9 -2.31 24.78 30.77
C LYS A 9 -1.39 24.43 29.60
N SER A 10 -0.19 23.93 29.91
CA SER A 10 0.58 23.16 28.95
C SER A 10 -0.20 21.89 28.63
N ILE A 11 -0.54 21.69 27.35
CA ILE A 11 -1.01 20.40 26.86
C ILE A 11 0.22 19.47 26.92
N TYR A 12 0.27 18.67 27.97
CA TYR A 12 1.30 17.68 28.21
C TYR A 12 1.06 16.53 27.21
N ILE A 13 1.85 16.47 26.15
CA ILE A 13 2.05 15.21 25.42
C ILE A 13 2.89 14.36 26.35
N PRO A 14 2.41 13.22 26.90
CA PRO A 14 3.24 12.38 27.73
C PRO A 14 4.36 11.82 26.85
N SER A 15 5.55 12.41 26.96
CA SER A 15 6.74 11.75 26.46
C SER A 15 6.92 10.47 27.28
N LEU A 16 6.70 9.33 26.69
CA LEU A 16 7.07 8.02 27.22
C LEU A 16 8.61 7.85 27.27
N LYS A 17 9.30 8.86 27.77
CA LYS A 17 10.72 8.83 28.06
C LYS A 17 10.91 8.20 29.43
N GLY A 18 10.82 6.91 29.57
CA GLY A 18 11.21 6.35 30.86
C GLY A 18 11.09 4.85 31.08
N LYS A 19 10.33 4.12 30.28
CA LYS A 19 10.15 2.68 30.55
C LYS A 19 10.76 1.72 29.50
N SER A 20 11.03 2.15 28.29
CA SER A 20 11.69 1.28 27.29
C SER A 20 13.20 1.19 27.43
N LYS A 21 13.86 2.21 27.96
CA LYS A 21 15.33 2.19 28.15
C LYS A 21 15.80 1.22 29.24
N THR A 22 14.97 0.92 30.24
CA THR A 22 15.34 0.04 31.35
C THR A 22 15.15 -1.45 30.99
N LEU A 23 14.22 -1.81 30.13
CA LEU A 23 14.05 -3.18 29.65
C LEU A 23 15.13 -3.58 28.64
N LEU A 24 15.55 -2.66 27.77
CA LEU A 24 16.60 -2.93 26.79
C LEU A 24 17.98 -3.13 27.45
N SER A 25 18.27 -2.38 28.52
CA SER A 25 19.54 -2.50 29.25
C SER A 25 19.66 -3.76 30.11
N ILE A 26 18.57 -4.34 30.58
CA ILE A 26 18.56 -5.58 31.36
C ILE A 26 18.71 -6.79 30.45
N LEU A 27 18.10 -6.79 29.23
CA LEU A 27 18.22 -7.89 28.28
C LEU A 27 19.61 -8.00 27.65
N VAL A 28 20.25 -6.87 27.35
CA VAL A 28 21.60 -6.82 26.75
C VAL A 28 22.68 -7.30 27.74
N GLY A 29 22.51 -7.05 29.04
CA GLY A 29 23.48 -7.47 30.09
C GLY A 29 23.50 -8.98 30.35
N THR A 30 22.42 -9.70 30.11
CA THR A 30 22.30 -11.14 30.38
C THR A 30 22.74 -12.02 29.21
N LEU A 31 22.70 -11.49 27.98
CA LEU A 31 23.04 -12.25 26.75
C LEU A 31 24.55 -12.26 26.42
N MET A 32 25.35 -11.38 27.03
CA MET A 32 26.80 -11.31 26.76
C MET A 32 27.65 -12.34 27.51
N TYR A 33 27.06 -13.19 28.35
CA TYR A 33 27.85 -14.08 29.24
C TYR A 33 27.96 -15.56 28.79
N GLN A 34 27.37 -15.95 27.63
CA GLN A 34 27.35 -17.36 27.20
C GLN A 34 27.81 -17.67 25.77
N SER A 35 28.66 -16.87 25.16
CA SER A 35 29.22 -17.21 23.85
C SER A 35 30.69 -17.62 23.88
N ALA A 36 30.96 -18.77 24.40
CA ALA A 36 32.19 -19.52 24.14
C ALA A 36 31.85 -21.02 24.25
N ILE A 37 31.89 -21.75 23.15
CA ILE A 37 32.35 -23.13 22.94
C ILE A 37 31.66 -23.75 21.69
N ALA A 38 32.58 -24.30 20.87
CA ALA A 38 32.46 -25.43 19.92
C ALA A 38 32.12 -25.15 18.47
N ASP A 39 33.16 -25.27 17.69
CA ASP A 39 33.26 -25.46 16.24
C ASP A 39 33.16 -26.95 15.89
N THR A 40 32.29 -27.38 14.99
CA THR A 40 32.42 -28.62 14.20
C THR A 40 31.63 -28.54 12.89
N GLN A 41 32.32 -28.80 11.80
CA GLN A 41 31.81 -28.76 10.42
C GLN A 41 30.91 -29.97 10.12
N HIS A 42 29.78 -29.74 9.44
CA HIS A 42 29.10 -30.73 8.60
C HIS A 42 28.52 -30.09 7.32
N GLN A 43 28.57 -30.85 6.24
CA GLN A 43 28.25 -30.48 4.87
C GLN A 43 26.75 -30.31 4.63
N GLU A 44 26.41 -29.37 3.71
CA GLU A 44 25.07 -29.06 3.26
C GLU A 44 24.48 -30.12 2.32
N GLU A 45 23.24 -30.53 2.56
CA GLU A 45 22.33 -31.05 1.54
C GLU A 45 21.20 -30.03 1.33
N ASN A 46 21.15 -29.50 0.11
CA ASN A 46 20.12 -28.60 -0.34
C ASN A 46 18.81 -29.33 -0.63
N LEU A 47 17.74 -29.01 0.11
CA LEU A 47 16.38 -29.39 -0.24
C LEU A 47 15.68 -28.19 -0.91
N PRO A 48 15.00 -28.37 -2.06
CA PRO A 48 14.40 -27.28 -2.78
C PRO A 48 13.07 -26.85 -2.14
N MET A 49 12.94 -25.59 -1.73
CA MET A 49 11.64 -24.97 -1.50
C MET A 49 10.98 -24.71 -2.86
N LEU A 50 9.80 -25.28 -3.07
CA LEU A 50 8.96 -24.99 -4.23
C LEU A 50 8.11 -23.74 -3.94
N HIS A 51 8.55 -22.62 -4.50
CA HIS A 51 7.65 -21.49 -4.73
C HIS A 51 6.88 -21.72 -6.03
N MET A 52 5.62 -21.26 -6.10
CA MET A 52 4.92 -21.13 -7.38
C MET A 52 5.67 -20.11 -8.23
N ASP A 53 6.52 -20.63 -9.11
CA ASP A 53 7.48 -19.84 -9.84
C ASP A 53 6.82 -18.98 -10.92
N THR A 54 6.81 -17.69 -10.69
CA THR A 54 7.10 -16.79 -11.80
C THR A 54 8.52 -17.13 -12.22
N ILE A 55 8.74 -17.51 -13.49
CA ILE A 55 10.08 -17.91 -13.94
C ILE A 55 10.95 -16.65 -13.94
N THR A 56 11.51 -16.33 -12.79
CA THR A 56 12.66 -15.46 -12.71
C THR A 56 13.86 -16.38 -12.89
N VAL A 57 14.49 -16.30 -14.05
CA VAL A 57 15.69 -17.07 -14.35
C VAL A 57 16.83 -16.50 -13.52
N TYR A 58 17.07 -17.10 -12.38
CA TYR A 58 18.26 -16.80 -11.59
C TYR A 58 19.34 -17.82 -11.89
N ALA A 59 20.50 -17.33 -12.30
CA ALA A 59 21.73 -18.11 -12.24
C ALA A 59 22.01 -18.52 -10.79
N ASN A 60 22.69 -19.63 -10.57
CA ASN A 60 23.16 -20.08 -9.25
C ASN A 60 24.11 -19.08 -8.51
N LYS A 61 24.26 -17.86 -9.02
CA LYS A 61 24.87 -16.71 -8.35
C LYS A 61 23.82 -15.61 -8.31
N GLN A 62 23.18 -15.42 -7.16
CA GLN A 62 22.42 -14.20 -6.94
C GLN A 62 23.34 -13.02 -7.10
N PRO A 63 23.02 -12.03 -7.95
CA PRO A 63 23.82 -10.82 -8.02
C PRO A 63 23.80 -10.14 -6.64
N PRO A 64 24.93 -9.62 -6.16
CA PRO A 64 25.02 -9.03 -4.81
C PRO A 64 24.14 -7.81 -4.63
N ILE A 65 23.63 -7.21 -5.73
CA ILE A 65 22.82 -6.00 -5.70
C ILE A 65 21.63 -6.18 -6.62
N ASN A 66 20.53 -6.67 -6.10
CA ASN A 66 19.29 -6.88 -6.84
C ASN A 66 18.42 -5.61 -6.75
N VAL A 67 18.68 -4.65 -7.64
CA VAL A 67 18.00 -3.37 -7.68
C VAL A 67 17.02 -3.35 -8.85
N GLY A 68 15.72 -3.17 -8.56
CA GLY A 68 14.66 -3.18 -9.57
C GLY A 68 14.02 -4.53 -9.84
N ASP A 69 14.35 -5.57 -9.08
CA ASP A 69 13.64 -6.85 -9.12
C ASP A 69 12.23 -6.76 -8.59
N ASP A 70 11.40 -7.67 -9.06
CA ASP A 70 10.04 -7.85 -8.56
C ASP A 70 10.00 -8.57 -7.20
N LEU A 71 11.10 -9.22 -6.82
CA LEU A 71 11.30 -9.86 -5.52
C LEU A 71 12.28 -9.07 -4.64
N LYS A 72 11.84 -8.66 -3.43
CA LYS A 72 12.66 -8.01 -2.41
C LYS A 72 12.80 -8.91 -1.20
N THR A 73 13.99 -9.47 -1.00
CA THR A 73 14.29 -10.27 0.19
C THR A 73 14.66 -9.40 1.39
N ALA A 74 14.66 -9.95 2.61
CA ALA A 74 15.12 -9.26 3.81
C ALA A 74 16.53 -8.68 3.66
N LYS A 75 17.42 -9.41 2.93
CA LYS A 75 18.76 -8.91 2.61
C LYS A 75 18.69 -7.67 1.71
N THR A 76 17.92 -7.71 0.63
CA THR A 76 17.72 -6.56 -0.28
C THR A 76 17.13 -5.36 0.45
N ILE A 77 16.13 -5.58 1.32
CA ILE A 77 15.51 -4.54 2.14
C ILE A 77 16.56 -3.86 3.03
N SER A 78 17.39 -4.64 3.72
CA SER A 78 18.44 -4.13 4.59
C SER A 78 19.57 -3.42 3.83
N ASP A 79 20.05 -4.00 2.73
CA ASP A 79 21.20 -3.50 1.98
C ASP A 79 20.89 -2.21 1.21
N ASN A 80 19.66 -2.08 0.71
CA ASN A 80 19.21 -0.94 -0.08
C ASN A 80 18.56 0.18 0.75
N LEU A 81 18.62 0.09 2.09
CA LEU A 81 18.04 1.08 3.01
C LEU A 81 16.55 1.34 2.71
N ILE A 82 15.79 0.25 2.55
CA ILE A 82 14.36 0.27 2.29
C ILE A 82 13.64 0.36 3.65
N ASP A 83 12.91 1.47 3.89
CA ASP A 83 12.19 1.72 5.12
C ASP A 83 10.69 1.95 4.89
N SER A 84 10.26 2.07 3.62
CA SER A 84 8.87 2.40 3.25
C SER A 84 8.43 1.73 1.94
N ASP A 85 7.12 1.74 1.68
CA ASP A 85 6.53 1.27 0.42
C ASP A 85 7.15 1.95 -0.81
N LYS A 86 7.39 3.26 -0.73
CA LYS A 86 8.03 4.03 -1.82
C LYS A 86 9.46 3.58 -2.08
N ASP A 87 10.16 3.17 -1.03
CA ASP A 87 11.52 2.65 -1.16
C ASP A 87 11.55 1.25 -1.78
N LEU A 88 10.53 0.40 -1.51
CA LEU A 88 10.41 -0.93 -2.11
C LEU A 88 10.42 -0.87 -3.65
N VAL A 89 9.80 0.16 -4.22
CA VAL A 89 9.66 0.32 -5.68
C VAL A 89 10.58 1.39 -6.29
N ARG A 90 11.48 1.98 -5.48
CA ARG A 90 12.31 3.13 -5.87
C ARG A 90 13.02 2.95 -7.22
N TYR A 91 13.49 1.75 -7.53
CA TYR A 91 14.24 1.43 -8.74
C TYR A 91 13.47 0.55 -9.73
N ASN A 92 12.20 0.28 -9.45
CA ASN A 92 11.31 -0.41 -10.37
C ASN A 92 10.55 0.63 -11.22
N PRO A 93 10.78 0.69 -12.55
CA PRO A 93 10.24 1.77 -13.37
C PRO A 93 8.77 1.60 -13.73
N ASP A 94 8.14 0.45 -13.52
CA ASP A 94 6.75 0.17 -13.88
C ASP A 94 5.81 0.02 -12.69
N ILE A 95 6.33 0.11 -11.47
CA ILE A 95 5.56 0.09 -10.24
C ILE A 95 5.74 1.41 -9.49
N SER A 96 4.66 1.98 -9.00
CA SER A 96 4.72 3.19 -8.21
C SER A 96 3.78 3.12 -7.00
N VAL A 97 3.91 4.07 -6.08
CA VAL A 97 3.08 4.20 -4.89
C VAL A 97 2.43 5.56 -4.87
N ALA A 98 1.10 5.56 -4.83
CA ALA A 98 0.33 6.79 -4.63
C ALA A 98 0.29 7.15 -3.14
N ASP A 99 0.24 8.45 -2.84
CA ASP A 99 0.19 8.98 -1.49
C ASP A 99 -1.25 9.31 -1.10
N ALA A 100 -1.68 8.87 0.09
CA ALA A 100 -2.97 9.21 0.68
C ALA A 100 -2.85 10.37 1.70
N GLY A 101 -1.90 11.27 1.51
CA GLY A 101 -1.65 12.41 2.37
C GLY A 101 -1.31 11.98 3.80
N ARG A 102 -2.07 12.49 4.79
CA ARG A 102 -1.84 12.19 6.21
C ARG A 102 -2.02 10.71 6.59
N TYR A 103 -2.65 9.92 5.73
CA TYR A 103 -2.91 8.49 5.99
C TYR A 103 -1.80 7.56 5.51
N GLY A 104 -0.78 8.08 4.80
CA GLY A 104 0.34 7.33 4.27
C GLY A 104 0.09 6.84 2.84
N SER A 105 0.38 5.56 2.56
CA SER A 105 0.25 4.96 1.22
C SER A 105 -1.20 4.68 0.84
N ASN A 106 -1.55 4.92 -0.43
CA ASN A 106 -2.82 4.49 -1.04
C ASN A 106 -2.69 3.15 -1.79
N GLY A 107 -1.58 2.44 -1.58
CA GLY A 107 -1.24 1.21 -2.29
C GLY A 107 -0.40 1.45 -3.53
N TYR A 108 -0.28 0.40 -4.34
CA TYR A 108 0.60 0.39 -5.50
C TYR A 108 -0.17 0.66 -6.79
N ALA A 109 0.54 1.19 -7.78
CA ALA A 109 0.07 1.33 -9.16
C ALA A 109 0.91 0.44 -10.07
N ILE A 110 0.25 -0.44 -10.83
CA ILE A 110 0.86 -1.42 -11.75
C ILE A 110 0.04 -1.46 -13.04
N ARG A 111 0.69 -1.45 -14.19
CA ARG A 111 0.04 -1.59 -15.52
C ARG A 111 -1.10 -0.59 -15.76
N GLY A 112 -1.00 0.62 -15.21
CA GLY A 112 -1.97 1.69 -15.45
C GLY A 112 -3.19 1.67 -14.54
N VAL A 113 -3.26 0.75 -13.59
CA VAL A 113 -4.31 0.69 -12.56
C VAL A 113 -3.70 0.73 -11.16
N ASP A 114 -4.48 1.19 -10.18
CA ASP A 114 -4.06 1.35 -8.79
C ASP A 114 -5.20 1.11 -7.79
N GLY A 115 -4.98 1.42 -6.54
CA GLY A 115 -5.94 1.24 -5.46
C GLY A 115 -6.35 -0.22 -5.33
N ASN A 116 -7.65 -0.49 -5.34
CA ASN A 116 -8.19 -1.84 -5.18
C ASN A 116 -7.95 -2.77 -6.39
N ARG A 117 -7.42 -2.23 -7.51
CA ARG A 117 -7.09 -2.98 -8.73
C ARG A 117 -5.68 -3.61 -8.70
N VAL A 118 -4.95 -3.40 -7.59
CA VAL A 118 -3.72 -4.12 -7.25
C VAL A 118 -3.95 -4.86 -5.94
N ALA A 119 -3.91 -6.19 -5.98
CA ALA A 119 -4.14 -7.01 -4.80
C ALA A 119 -2.97 -6.91 -3.81
N LEU A 120 -3.27 -6.86 -2.51
CA LEU A 120 -2.28 -6.90 -1.44
C LEU A 120 -2.55 -8.11 -0.55
N ASN A 121 -1.51 -8.90 -0.27
CA ASN A 121 -1.62 -10.09 0.58
C ASN A 121 -0.53 -10.07 1.66
N LEU A 122 -0.86 -10.49 2.87
CA LEU A 122 0.10 -10.71 3.96
C LEU A 122 0.00 -12.16 4.42
N ASP A 123 1.07 -12.94 4.29
CA ASP A 123 1.12 -14.37 4.62
C ASP A 123 -0.07 -15.16 4.03
N GLY A 124 -0.46 -14.86 2.77
CA GLY A 124 -1.55 -15.52 2.06
C GLY A 124 -2.97 -15.06 2.44
N VAL A 125 -3.10 -14.08 3.33
CA VAL A 125 -4.40 -13.44 3.66
C VAL A 125 -4.50 -12.11 2.93
N SER A 126 -5.60 -11.89 2.20
CA SER A 126 -5.83 -10.64 1.48
C SER A 126 -6.01 -9.48 2.46
N LEU A 127 -5.29 -8.39 2.20
CA LEU A 127 -5.49 -7.13 2.91
C LEU A 127 -6.74 -6.42 2.36
N PRO A 128 -7.52 -5.72 3.21
CA PRO A 128 -8.79 -5.14 2.81
C PRO A 128 -8.67 -4.13 1.68
N ASP A 129 -9.72 -4.06 0.90
CA ASP A 129 -9.92 -3.02 -0.08
C ASP A 129 -10.18 -1.66 0.59
N LYS A 130 -9.78 -0.60 -0.07
CA LYS A 130 -10.16 0.75 0.30
C LYS A 130 -11.68 0.89 0.17
N GLN A 131 -12.35 1.27 1.27
CA GLN A 131 -13.81 1.40 1.35
C GLN A 131 -14.30 2.84 1.21
N VAL A 132 -13.44 3.76 0.74
CA VAL A 132 -13.79 5.17 0.61
C VAL A 132 -14.27 5.45 -0.80
N SER A 133 -15.45 6.08 -0.91
CA SER A 133 -15.93 6.61 -2.17
C SER A 133 -15.16 7.90 -2.52
N GLU A 134 -14.91 8.15 -3.80
CA GLU A 134 -14.25 9.35 -4.34
C GLU A 134 -14.91 10.67 -3.88
N ILE A 135 -16.20 10.66 -3.54
CA ILE A 135 -16.95 11.78 -2.95
C ILE A 135 -16.37 12.24 -1.61
N PHE A 136 -15.81 11.31 -0.84
CA PHE A 136 -15.27 11.56 0.48
C PHE A 136 -13.78 11.84 0.47
N SER A 137 -13.17 11.94 -0.69
CA SER A 137 -11.76 12.29 -0.89
C SER A 137 -11.39 13.68 -0.34
N ALA A 138 -12.38 14.41 0.21
CA ALA A 138 -12.10 15.61 0.98
C ALA A 138 -11.20 15.26 2.16
N TYR A 139 -9.99 15.77 2.12
CA TYR A 139 -8.93 15.53 3.08
C TYR A 139 -9.42 15.54 4.54
N GLY A 140 -9.23 14.42 5.22
CA GLY A 140 -9.63 14.23 6.61
C GLY A 140 -11.07 13.80 6.83
N TYR A 141 -11.81 13.44 5.79
CA TYR A 141 -13.20 13.00 5.94
C TYR A 141 -13.34 11.52 6.28
N MET A 142 -12.47 10.65 5.76
CA MET A 142 -12.38 9.21 6.04
C MET A 142 -10.94 8.76 6.02
N PHE A 143 -10.67 7.55 6.51
CA PHE A 143 -9.36 6.93 6.40
C PHE A 143 -9.13 6.45 4.96
N GLU A 144 -8.19 7.07 4.25
CA GLU A 144 -7.96 6.83 2.81
C GLU A 144 -6.73 5.96 2.54
N GLY A 145 -5.90 5.67 3.54
CA GLY A 145 -4.73 4.81 3.39
C GLY A 145 -5.10 3.35 3.20
N ARG A 146 -4.27 2.62 2.45
CA ARG A 146 -4.26 1.15 2.49
C ARG A 146 -3.23 0.68 3.50
N PHE A 147 -3.57 -0.38 4.23
CA PHE A 147 -2.63 -0.95 5.19
C PHE A 147 -1.42 -1.55 4.47
N SER A 148 -0.22 -1.27 5.00
CA SER A 148 1.03 -1.89 4.58
C SER A 148 1.80 -2.40 5.82
N PRO A 149 2.31 -3.63 5.81
CA PRO A 149 3.10 -4.15 6.90
C PRO A 149 4.46 -3.45 6.98
N ASP A 150 5.02 -3.35 8.20
CA ASP A 150 6.37 -2.80 8.39
C ASP A 150 7.41 -3.69 7.70
N VAL A 151 8.22 -3.09 6.84
CA VAL A 151 9.19 -3.81 6.01
C VAL A 151 10.24 -4.58 6.83
N GLU A 152 10.49 -4.17 8.07
CA GLU A 152 11.43 -4.85 8.97
C GLU A 152 10.89 -6.19 9.50
N LEU A 153 9.56 -6.42 9.46
CA LEU A 153 8.96 -7.71 9.78
C LEU A 153 9.03 -8.71 8.63
N LEU A 154 9.39 -8.27 7.42
CA LEU A 154 9.27 -9.07 6.19
C LEU A 154 10.55 -9.84 5.89
N SER A 155 10.40 -11.10 5.48
CA SER A 155 11.44 -11.88 4.81
C SER A 155 11.48 -11.60 3.32
N GLU A 156 10.29 -11.30 2.74
CA GLU A 156 10.13 -11.19 1.29
C GLU A 156 8.96 -10.28 0.93
N VAL A 157 9.11 -9.53 -0.15
CA VAL A 157 8.03 -8.80 -0.84
C VAL A 157 8.12 -9.15 -2.32
N GLU A 158 7.07 -9.74 -2.84
CA GLU A 158 6.96 -10.14 -4.25
C GLU A 158 5.96 -9.25 -4.97
N PHE A 159 6.35 -8.76 -6.13
CA PHE A 159 5.52 -7.95 -7.03
C PHE A 159 5.21 -8.75 -8.28
N GLU A 160 3.97 -9.16 -8.45
CA GLU A 160 3.49 -9.71 -9.70
C GLU A 160 2.96 -8.59 -10.60
N VAL A 161 3.56 -8.46 -11.78
CA VAL A 161 3.23 -7.43 -12.76
C VAL A 161 2.42 -8.05 -13.90
N GLY A 162 1.22 -7.53 -14.13
CA GLY A 162 0.21 -8.12 -15.02
C GLY A 162 -0.94 -8.75 -14.23
N ALA A 163 -1.99 -9.18 -14.91
CA ALA A 163 -3.15 -9.79 -14.25
C ALA A 163 -2.76 -11.07 -13.50
N ASP A 164 -3.10 -11.16 -12.20
CA ASP A 164 -2.69 -12.25 -11.31
C ASP A 164 -3.84 -12.78 -10.44
N SER A 165 -5.06 -12.75 -10.91
CA SER A 165 -6.17 -13.27 -10.08
C SER A 165 -6.13 -14.77 -9.88
N PHE A 166 -5.37 -15.52 -10.68
CA PHE A 166 -5.16 -16.94 -10.43
C PHE A 166 -4.52 -17.19 -9.05
N ASN A 167 -3.48 -16.47 -8.67
CA ASN A 167 -2.78 -16.60 -7.39
C ASN A 167 -3.47 -15.77 -6.29
N SER A 168 -3.70 -14.46 -6.56
CA SER A 168 -4.07 -13.48 -5.56
C SER A 168 -5.58 -13.25 -5.40
N GLY A 169 -6.40 -13.70 -6.35
CA GLY A 169 -7.85 -13.53 -6.31
C GLY A 169 -8.32 -12.14 -6.75
N SER A 170 -9.35 -11.62 -6.07
CA SER A 170 -9.92 -10.31 -6.38
C SER A 170 -8.91 -9.19 -6.16
N GLY A 171 -8.97 -8.16 -7.02
CA GLY A 171 -8.11 -6.98 -6.98
C GLY A 171 -6.84 -7.11 -7.83
N ALA A 172 -6.44 -8.31 -8.26
CA ALA A 172 -5.23 -8.49 -9.06
C ALA A 172 -5.46 -8.24 -10.56
N MET A 173 -5.97 -7.05 -10.89
CA MET A 173 -6.26 -6.62 -12.26
C MET A 173 -5.01 -6.23 -13.03
N GLY A 174 -4.16 -5.42 -12.41
CA GLY A 174 -2.88 -4.96 -12.95
C GLY A 174 -1.68 -5.69 -12.36
N GLY A 175 -1.89 -6.41 -11.27
CA GLY A 175 -0.86 -7.15 -10.55
C GLY A 175 -1.20 -7.36 -9.09
N SER A 176 -0.25 -7.91 -8.34
CA SER A 176 -0.37 -8.12 -6.91
C SER A 176 0.93 -7.82 -6.16
N VAL A 177 0.83 -7.58 -4.86
CA VAL A 177 1.97 -7.46 -3.95
C VAL A 177 1.75 -8.40 -2.78
N SER A 178 2.65 -9.37 -2.64
CA SER A 178 2.62 -10.38 -1.60
C SER A 178 3.73 -10.12 -0.59
N PHE A 179 3.32 -9.90 0.66
CA PHE A 179 4.21 -9.71 1.80
C PHE A 179 4.31 -11.01 2.59
N LYS A 180 5.52 -11.48 2.83
CA LYS A 180 5.80 -12.64 3.66
C LYS A 180 6.58 -12.21 4.90
N THR A 181 6.09 -12.56 6.08
CA THR A 181 6.78 -12.23 7.34
C THR A 181 7.91 -13.21 7.62
N LYS A 182 8.93 -12.73 8.35
CA LYS A 182 10.12 -13.52 8.72
C LYS A 182 9.77 -14.82 9.43
N ASP A 183 10.55 -15.84 9.17
CA ASP A 183 10.57 -17.14 9.83
C ASP A 183 11.85 -17.30 10.67
N PRO A 184 11.92 -18.27 11.62
CA PRO A 184 13.12 -18.48 12.44
C PRO A 184 14.41 -18.62 11.64
N GLU A 185 14.35 -19.28 10.50
CA GLU A 185 15.48 -19.50 9.59
C GLU A 185 16.07 -18.22 8.98
N ASP A 186 15.28 -17.15 8.87
CA ASP A 186 15.75 -15.84 8.38
C ASP A 186 16.74 -15.16 9.34
N LEU A 187 16.74 -15.56 10.60
CA LEU A 187 17.64 -15.01 11.62
C LEU A 187 18.71 -15.99 12.11
N ILE A 188 18.52 -17.29 11.89
CA ILE A 188 19.41 -18.32 12.40
C ILE A 188 20.37 -18.74 11.28
N ARG A 189 21.67 -18.57 11.49
CA ARG A 189 22.68 -19.07 10.55
C ARG A 189 22.64 -20.61 10.49
N PRO A 190 23.02 -21.23 9.35
CA PRO A 190 22.92 -22.68 9.17
C PRO A 190 23.62 -23.53 10.24
N ASP A 191 24.74 -23.01 10.80
CA ASP A 191 25.58 -23.66 11.79
C ASP A 191 25.16 -23.38 13.25
N ARG A 192 24.03 -22.67 13.47
CA ARG A 192 23.61 -22.23 14.80
C ARG A 192 22.17 -22.66 15.11
N GLN A 193 21.88 -22.69 16.43
CA GLN A 193 20.53 -22.91 16.95
C GLN A 193 19.88 -21.62 17.47
N LEU A 194 20.63 -20.54 17.57
CA LEU A 194 20.19 -19.23 18.03
C LEU A 194 20.74 -18.15 17.10
N GLY A 195 19.92 -17.20 16.75
CA GLY A 195 20.29 -16.03 15.96
C GLY A 195 19.42 -14.86 16.24
N GLY A 196 19.90 -13.66 15.93
CA GLY A 196 19.14 -12.46 16.16
C GLY A 196 19.88 -11.21 15.69
N TYR A 197 19.19 -10.08 15.79
CA TYR A 197 19.76 -8.78 15.46
C TYR A 197 19.19 -7.65 16.32
N ILE A 198 19.95 -6.58 16.42
CA ILE A 198 19.51 -5.27 16.88
C ILE A 198 19.87 -4.27 15.80
N LYS A 199 18.90 -3.48 15.36
CA LYS A 199 19.09 -2.48 14.30
C LYS A 199 18.59 -1.12 14.80
N THR A 200 19.34 -0.07 14.46
CA THR A 200 18.90 1.32 14.60
C THR A 200 19.14 2.06 13.31
N GLY A 201 18.21 2.93 12.92
CA GLY A 201 18.28 3.70 11.67
C GLY A 201 17.83 5.13 11.85
N TYR A 202 18.29 6.00 10.94
CA TYR A 202 17.84 7.37 10.83
C TYR A 202 17.71 7.77 9.36
N SER A 203 16.60 8.44 9.04
CA SER A 203 16.34 9.08 7.73
C SER A 203 16.04 10.56 7.93
N ASN A 204 16.75 11.44 7.22
CA ASN A 204 16.49 12.87 7.34
C ASN A 204 15.37 13.38 6.42
N SER A 205 14.89 12.56 5.47
CA SER A 205 13.78 12.94 4.58
C SER A 205 12.46 13.13 5.31
N ASN A 206 12.29 12.44 6.43
CA ASN A 206 11.10 12.47 7.29
C ASN A 206 11.49 12.47 8.78
N GLU A 207 12.74 12.76 9.11
CA GLU A 207 13.31 12.77 10.48
C GLU A 207 12.97 11.48 11.26
N GLU A 208 12.87 10.34 10.56
CA GLU A 208 12.51 9.08 11.16
C GLU A 208 13.68 8.43 11.90
N PHE A 209 13.45 8.05 13.15
CA PHE A 209 14.25 7.10 13.91
C PHE A 209 13.55 5.74 13.93
N SER A 210 14.27 4.71 13.52
CA SER A 210 13.80 3.32 13.56
C SER A 210 14.68 2.48 14.48
N ASN A 211 14.06 1.63 15.29
CA ASN A 211 14.74 0.66 16.14
C ASN A 211 14.04 -0.69 15.95
N ALA A 212 14.80 -1.75 15.72
CA ALA A 212 14.29 -3.08 15.57
C ALA A 212 15.12 -4.09 16.35
N PHE A 213 14.45 -5.14 16.80
CA PHE A 213 15.04 -6.27 17.50
C PHE A 213 14.42 -7.56 16.97
N GLY A 214 15.24 -8.55 16.67
CA GLY A 214 14.82 -9.88 16.28
C GLY A 214 15.60 -10.94 17.03
N LEU A 215 14.92 -11.98 17.48
CA LEU A 215 15.50 -13.16 18.12
C LEU A 215 14.81 -14.40 17.62
N ALA A 216 15.58 -15.41 17.22
CA ALA A 216 15.06 -16.71 16.84
C ALA A 216 15.90 -17.84 17.42
N GLY A 217 15.25 -18.96 17.69
CA GLY A 217 15.90 -20.18 18.19
C GLY A 217 15.25 -21.42 17.60
N LYS A 218 16.04 -22.46 17.37
CA LYS A 218 15.58 -23.76 16.87
C LYS A 218 16.27 -24.92 17.54
N ASN A 219 15.54 -26.02 17.64
CA ASN A 219 16.06 -27.37 17.91
C ASN A 219 15.23 -28.39 17.14
N ASP A 220 15.50 -29.68 17.27
CA ASP A 220 14.84 -30.76 16.52
C ASP A 220 13.29 -30.80 16.71
N LYS A 221 12.74 -30.13 17.73
CA LYS A 221 11.32 -30.21 18.06
C LYS A 221 10.62 -28.87 17.99
N VAL A 222 11.35 -27.76 18.16
CA VAL A 222 10.75 -26.42 18.32
C VAL A 222 11.58 -25.40 17.59
N GLU A 223 10.89 -24.53 16.83
CA GLU A 223 11.46 -23.32 16.24
C GLU A 223 10.62 -22.11 16.67
N ALA A 224 11.25 -21.02 16.99
CA ALA A 224 10.54 -19.81 17.40
C ALA A 224 11.27 -18.55 16.94
N ILE A 225 10.48 -17.51 16.64
CA ILE A 225 10.98 -16.17 16.34
C ILE A 225 10.12 -15.12 17.05
N ILE A 226 10.75 -14.04 17.46
CA ILE A 226 10.10 -12.80 17.87
C ILE A 226 10.84 -11.62 17.24
N ASN A 227 10.08 -10.73 16.60
CA ASN A 227 10.57 -9.45 16.08
C ASN A 227 9.76 -8.31 16.68
N TYR A 228 10.43 -7.20 16.96
CA TYR A 228 9.82 -5.95 17.40
C TYR A 228 10.44 -4.77 16.65
N VAL A 229 9.60 -3.83 16.24
CA VAL A 229 9.99 -2.61 15.53
C VAL A 229 9.31 -1.41 16.19
N HIS A 230 10.07 -0.35 16.36
CA HIS A 230 9.57 0.95 16.80
C HIS A 230 10.13 2.05 15.89
N ARG A 231 9.22 2.88 15.34
CA ARG A 231 9.55 4.02 14.47
C ARG A 231 8.90 5.28 15.02
N GLU A 232 9.63 6.37 15.00
CA GLU A 232 9.12 7.73 15.22
C GLU A 232 9.59 8.62 14.08
N GLY A 233 8.66 9.35 13.44
CA GLY A 233 9.00 10.20 12.30
C GLY A 233 8.00 11.31 12.08
N HIS A 234 8.24 12.07 11.04
CA HIS A 234 7.48 13.25 10.66
C HIS A 234 7.02 13.17 9.21
N GLU A 235 6.39 14.24 8.70
CA GLU A 235 6.06 14.37 7.29
C GLU A 235 7.27 14.20 6.40
N THR A 236 7.07 13.58 5.23
CA THR A 236 8.10 13.56 4.20
C THR A 236 8.35 14.96 3.70
N LYS A 237 9.57 15.46 3.89
CA LYS A 237 9.99 16.77 3.44
C LYS A 237 9.93 16.87 1.93
N ASN A 238 9.46 17.99 1.42
CA ASN A 238 9.59 18.31 0.01
C ASN A 238 10.97 18.91 -0.29
N HIS A 239 11.28 19.18 -1.55
CA HIS A 239 12.58 19.73 -1.96
C HIS A 239 12.96 20.99 -1.19
N ARG A 240 12.00 21.90 -0.99
CA ARG A 240 12.26 23.19 -0.33
C ARG A 240 12.48 23.08 1.17
N MET A 241 11.84 22.13 1.84
CA MET A 241 11.89 22.00 3.30
C MET A 241 13.24 21.55 3.83
N LEU A 242 14.04 20.88 3.01
CA LEU A 242 15.38 20.44 3.42
C LEU A 242 16.38 21.60 3.56
N ASP A 243 16.18 22.68 2.80
CA ASP A 243 17.01 23.89 2.83
C ASP A 243 16.36 25.03 3.62
N PHE A 244 15.19 24.79 4.22
CA PHE A 244 14.44 25.85 4.87
C PHE A 244 14.97 26.11 6.28
N ASP A 245 15.34 27.37 6.56
CA ASP A 245 15.67 27.82 7.91
C ASP A 245 14.38 27.82 8.76
N LYS A 246 14.26 26.87 9.69
CA LYS A 246 13.10 26.75 10.60
C LYS A 246 12.82 28.03 11.40
N ASN A 247 13.84 28.89 11.59
CA ASN A 247 13.69 30.20 12.25
C ASN A 247 13.00 31.26 11.38
N LYS A 248 12.80 30.97 10.08
CA LYS A 248 12.06 31.79 9.12
C LYS A 248 10.69 31.22 8.77
N LEU A 249 10.26 30.16 9.46
CA LEU A 249 8.91 29.64 9.31
C LEU A 249 7.91 30.74 9.65
N ASP A 250 6.95 30.93 8.75
CA ASP A 250 5.73 31.65 9.08
C ASP A 250 5.16 31.01 10.36
N PRO A 251 4.88 31.79 11.43
CA PRO A 251 4.24 31.28 12.65
C PRO A 251 3.02 30.37 12.38
N ALA A 252 2.38 30.52 11.21
CA ALA A 252 1.33 29.66 10.72
C ALA A 252 1.71 28.18 10.62
N TYR A 253 2.96 27.84 10.44
CA TYR A 253 3.41 26.45 10.30
C TYR A 253 3.55 25.74 11.66
N ASP A 254 3.78 26.49 12.72
CA ASP A 254 3.97 25.93 14.08
C ASP A 254 2.75 26.15 14.99
N PHE A 255 1.56 26.19 14.40
CA PHE A 255 0.30 26.40 15.09
C PHE A 255 0.07 25.43 16.28
N ILE A 256 0.56 24.19 16.19
CA ILE A 256 0.42 23.21 17.27
C ILE A 256 1.23 23.64 18.50
N ASN A 257 2.33 24.37 18.29
CA ASN A 257 3.28 24.77 19.32
C ASN A 257 3.23 26.27 19.67
N ASP A 258 2.50 27.08 18.88
CA ASP A 258 2.38 28.52 19.14
C ASP A 258 0.97 28.89 19.62
N PRO A 259 0.77 29.11 20.93
CA PRO A 259 -0.53 29.50 21.48
C PRO A 259 -1.01 30.91 21.06
N ASP A 260 -0.10 31.73 20.52
CA ASP A 260 -0.40 33.12 20.11
C ASP A 260 -0.65 33.26 18.60
N TYR A 261 -0.75 32.13 17.86
CA TYR A 261 -0.92 32.13 16.41
C TYR A 261 -2.24 32.82 15.97
N LYS A 262 -2.10 33.88 15.21
CA LYS A 262 -3.23 34.61 14.62
C LYS A 262 -3.51 34.06 13.22
N TYR A 263 -4.65 33.41 13.03
CA TYR A 263 -5.13 33.04 11.72
C TYR A 263 -5.35 34.29 10.87
N PRO A 264 -4.80 34.38 9.63
CA PRO A 264 -5.10 35.54 8.79
C PRO A 264 -6.58 35.54 8.49
N SER A 265 -7.29 36.59 8.93
CA SER A 265 -8.73 36.78 8.83
C SER A 265 -9.25 36.91 7.38
N THR A 266 -8.39 36.79 6.38
CA THR A 266 -8.68 37.15 4.97
C THR A 266 -8.69 35.95 4.02
N GLY A 267 -8.85 34.70 4.45
CA GLY A 267 -9.07 33.55 3.54
C GLY A 267 -7.93 33.27 2.54
N TYR A 268 -6.80 33.97 2.66
CA TYR A 268 -5.62 33.70 1.86
C TYR A 268 -4.82 32.56 2.47
N ARG A 269 -4.36 31.64 1.61
CA ARG A 269 -3.37 30.62 1.97
C ARG A 269 -2.16 31.34 2.55
N SER A 270 -1.65 30.87 3.68
CA SER A 270 -0.29 31.30 4.06
C SER A 270 0.64 30.91 2.92
N ASN A 271 1.59 31.76 2.56
CA ASN A 271 2.60 31.45 1.55
C ASN A 271 3.34 30.14 1.89
N THR A 272 3.45 29.82 3.16
CA THR A 272 4.08 28.62 3.69
C THR A 272 3.28 27.35 3.37
N ALA A 273 1.96 27.34 3.59
CA ALA A 273 1.11 26.19 3.27
C ALA A 273 1.03 25.89 1.76
N ALA A 274 1.29 26.87 0.91
CA ALA A 274 1.37 26.68 -0.54
C ALA A 274 2.66 25.97 -0.99
N ILE A 275 3.71 25.95 -0.18
CA ILE A 275 5.04 25.48 -0.56
C ILE A 275 5.58 24.35 0.31
N LEU A 276 5.05 24.13 1.51
CA LEU A 276 5.49 23.08 2.45
C LEU A 276 4.39 22.05 2.68
N PRO A 277 4.74 20.78 2.95
CA PRO A 277 3.79 19.74 3.37
C PRO A 277 3.09 20.13 4.68
N ASP A 278 1.93 19.51 4.97
CA ASP A 278 1.31 19.63 6.28
C ASP A 278 2.20 18.97 7.35
N PRO A 279 2.38 19.63 8.51
CA PRO A 279 3.10 19.00 9.63
C PRO A 279 2.42 17.70 10.05
N LEU A 280 3.22 16.67 10.19
CA LEU A 280 2.81 15.34 10.59
C LEU A 280 3.84 14.77 11.57
N SER A 281 3.39 14.12 12.62
CA SER A 281 4.20 13.20 13.42
C SER A 281 3.54 11.85 13.47
N TYR A 282 4.33 10.79 13.51
CA TYR A 282 3.82 9.44 13.64
C TYR A 282 4.71 8.57 14.51
N THR A 283 4.07 7.56 15.09
CA THR A 283 4.74 6.47 15.80
C THR A 283 4.20 5.15 15.28
N THR A 284 5.08 4.23 14.91
CA THR A 284 4.72 2.86 14.51
C THR A 284 5.34 1.87 15.49
N GLU A 285 4.53 0.96 15.99
CA GLU A 285 4.96 -0.20 16.75
C GLU A 285 4.50 -1.45 16.03
N ALA A 286 5.42 -2.40 15.75
CA ALA A 286 5.10 -3.63 15.09
C ALA A 286 5.79 -4.82 15.78
N THR A 287 5.07 -5.92 15.91
CA THR A 287 5.55 -7.16 16.57
C THR A 287 5.13 -8.36 15.74
N LEU A 288 6.06 -9.28 15.55
CA LEU A 288 5.85 -10.59 14.94
C LEU A 288 6.33 -11.66 15.93
N ALA A 289 5.54 -12.70 16.13
CA ALA A 289 5.94 -13.91 16.86
C ALA A 289 5.45 -15.15 16.09
N LYS A 290 6.33 -16.13 15.90
CA LYS A 290 5.96 -17.44 15.34
C LYS A 290 6.57 -18.55 16.20
N LEU A 291 5.86 -19.66 16.31
CA LEU A 291 6.28 -20.87 17.02
C LEU A 291 5.91 -22.08 16.16
N TYR A 292 6.87 -22.93 15.89
CA TYR A 292 6.67 -24.17 15.18
C TYR A 292 7.04 -25.37 16.08
N LEU A 293 6.19 -26.40 16.06
CA LEU A 293 6.35 -27.63 16.81
C LEU A 293 6.44 -28.80 15.82
N HIS A 294 7.57 -29.47 15.74
CA HIS A 294 7.76 -30.69 14.96
C HIS A 294 7.17 -31.86 15.75
N LEU A 295 5.96 -32.30 15.38
CA LEU A 295 5.28 -33.42 16.03
C LEU A 295 5.97 -34.76 15.69
N ASN A 296 6.44 -34.87 14.46
CA ASN A 296 7.31 -35.91 13.91
C ASN A 296 7.96 -35.37 12.63
N GLU A 297 8.68 -36.23 11.89
CA GLU A 297 9.38 -35.84 10.64
C GLU A 297 8.45 -35.38 9.52
N GLU A 298 7.18 -35.80 9.55
CA GLU A 298 6.18 -35.47 8.53
C GLU A 298 5.25 -34.31 8.93
N ASN A 299 5.15 -33.99 10.22
CA ASN A 299 4.09 -33.09 10.71
C ASN A 299 4.68 -31.94 11.55
N ARG A 300 4.48 -30.72 11.07
CA ARG A 300 4.83 -29.48 11.77
C ARG A 300 3.58 -28.65 12.04
N LEU A 301 3.35 -28.31 13.31
CA LEU A 301 2.29 -27.40 13.77
C LEU A 301 2.88 -26.02 14.00
N GLY A 302 2.26 -24.97 13.42
CA GLY A 302 2.70 -23.59 13.54
C GLY A 302 1.68 -22.72 14.24
N PHE A 303 2.16 -21.70 14.95
CA PHE A 303 1.37 -20.60 15.52
C PHE A 303 2.03 -19.29 15.12
N HIS A 304 1.22 -18.31 14.67
CA HIS A 304 1.73 -16.98 14.38
C HIS A 304 0.87 -15.89 15.00
N ALA A 305 1.51 -14.78 15.33
CA ALA A 305 0.90 -13.56 15.81
C ALA A 305 1.63 -12.36 15.23
N THR A 306 0.90 -11.47 14.56
CA THR A 306 1.42 -10.19 14.06
C THR A 306 0.54 -9.08 14.57
N LYS A 307 1.15 -8.05 15.15
CA LYS A 307 0.45 -6.84 15.56
C LYS A 307 1.26 -5.63 15.08
N GLN A 308 0.57 -4.68 14.44
CA GLN A 308 1.16 -3.40 14.07
C GLN A 308 0.17 -2.29 14.36
N LYS A 309 0.66 -1.20 14.91
CA LYS A 309 -0.12 0.01 15.15
C LYS A 309 0.68 1.23 14.73
N THR A 310 0.05 2.12 13.96
CA THR A 310 0.61 3.42 13.60
C THR A 310 -0.34 4.51 14.04
N ASP A 311 0.09 5.37 14.94
CA ASP A 311 -0.62 6.57 15.36
C ASP A 311 -0.01 7.79 14.65
N ARG A 312 -0.86 8.68 14.12
CA ARG A 312 -0.47 9.89 13.39
C ARG A 312 -1.16 11.11 13.95
N VAL A 313 -0.43 12.20 14.08
CA VAL A 313 -0.98 13.52 14.38
C VAL A 313 -0.59 14.47 13.26
N SER A 314 -1.58 15.10 12.62
CA SER A 314 -1.34 16.01 11.50
C SER A 314 -2.06 17.33 11.70
N ASN A 315 -1.44 18.41 11.22
CA ASN A 315 -2.09 19.71 11.15
C ASN A 315 -2.43 20.04 9.70
N ASN A 316 -3.72 20.06 9.38
CA ASN A 316 -4.21 20.27 8.01
C ASN A 316 -4.34 21.76 7.69
N PHE A 317 -3.26 22.40 7.28
CA PHE A 317 -3.25 23.78 6.77
C PHE A 317 -3.90 23.96 5.40
N THR A 318 -4.21 22.86 4.76
CA THR A 318 -4.50 22.79 3.34
C THR A 318 -5.90 23.24 2.97
N ARG A 319 -6.79 23.46 3.94
CA ARG A 319 -8.16 23.89 3.69
C ARG A 319 -8.36 25.36 3.98
N LYS A 320 -8.82 26.11 2.96
CA LYS A 320 -9.30 27.50 3.04
C LYS A 320 -10.58 27.66 3.90
N THR A 321 -10.77 26.95 4.95
CA THR A 321 -11.92 27.17 5.82
C THR A 321 -11.48 27.89 7.07
N PHE A 322 -12.38 28.68 7.64
CA PHE A 322 -12.22 29.43 8.89
C PHE A 322 -11.92 28.56 10.13
N ALA A 323 -11.69 27.24 9.93
CA ALA A 323 -11.42 26.27 10.97
C ALA A 323 -10.12 25.55 10.69
N SER A 324 -9.22 25.53 11.66
CA SER A 324 -8.07 24.61 11.68
C SER A 324 -8.57 23.18 11.91
N ARG A 325 -7.89 22.21 11.33
CA ARG A 325 -8.19 20.78 11.51
C ARG A 325 -6.95 20.05 11.94
N ILE A 326 -7.05 19.32 13.05
CA ILE A 326 -6.00 18.44 13.53
C ILE A 326 -6.48 17.00 13.35
N GLY A 327 -5.71 16.22 12.59
CA GLY A 327 -5.91 14.78 12.44
C GLY A 327 -5.21 14.03 13.56
N LYS A 328 -5.89 13.05 14.16
CA LYS A 328 -5.32 12.10 15.13
C LYS A 328 -5.74 10.71 14.69
N ASP A 329 -5.01 10.19 13.70
CA ASP A 329 -5.40 9.00 12.97
C ASP A 329 -4.65 7.77 13.48
N THR A 330 -5.30 6.61 13.37
CA THR A 330 -4.71 5.33 13.75
C THR A 330 -4.91 4.32 12.63
N ALA A 331 -3.87 3.53 12.33
CA ALA A 331 -3.97 2.31 11.52
C ALA A 331 -3.45 1.14 12.34
N GLU A 332 -4.23 0.08 12.47
CA GLU A 332 -3.89 -1.10 13.27
C GLU A 332 -4.16 -2.39 12.50
N LEU A 333 -3.23 -3.34 12.59
CA LEU A 333 -3.36 -4.74 12.16
C LEU A 333 -3.16 -5.64 13.36
N GLU A 334 -4.03 -6.62 13.50
CA GLU A 334 -3.87 -7.78 14.37
C GLU A 334 -4.14 -9.06 13.56
N SER A 335 -3.18 -9.97 13.52
CA SER A 335 -3.31 -11.26 12.81
C SER A 335 -2.81 -12.39 13.70
N TYR A 336 -3.61 -13.42 13.84
CA TYR A 336 -3.31 -14.60 14.64
C TYR A 336 -3.70 -15.84 13.85
N GLY A 337 -2.86 -16.88 13.85
CA GLY A 337 -3.21 -18.10 13.15
C GLY A 337 -2.50 -19.34 13.63
N ILE A 338 -3.04 -20.45 13.13
CA ILE A 338 -2.52 -21.80 13.34
C ILE A 338 -2.30 -22.42 11.97
N SER A 339 -1.15 -23.05 11.77
CA SER A 339 -0.83 -23.76 10.53
C SER A 339 -0.42 -25.21 10.82
N HIS A 340 -0.70 -26.09 9.88
CA HIS A 340 -0.23 -27.46 9.89
C HIS A 340 0.41 -27.76 8.54
N ARG A 341 1.67 -28.16 8.56
CA ARG A 341 2.43 -28.62 7.39
C ARG A 341 2.59 -30.10 7.46
N TYR A 342 2.19 -30.81 6.41
CA TYR A 342 2.32 -32.24 6.26
C TYR A 342 3.22 -32.56 5.07
N LEU A 343 4.34 -33.25 5.33
CA LEU A 343 5.34 -33.70 4.34
C LEU A 343 5.44 -35.21 4.42
N PRO A 344 4.60 -35.98 3.69
CA PRO A 344 4.57 -37.42 3.81
C PRO A 344 5.82 -38.07 3.20
N ILE A 345 6.56 -38.84 4.00
CA ILE A 345 7.78 -39.57 3.56
C ILE A 345 7.44 -40.76 2.67
N THR A 346 6.30 -41.38 2.89
CA THR A 346 5.90 -42.64 2.22
C THR A 346 4.87 -42.46 1.11
N SER A 347 4.46 -41.23 0.82
CA SER A 347 3.48 -40.96 -0.24
C SER A 347 4.12 -41.13 -1.62
N GLU A 348 3.40 -41.73 -2.54
CA GLU A 348 3.75 -41.78 -3.97
C GLU A 348 3.10 -40.68 -4.79
N PHE A 349 2.22 -39.88 -4.18
CA PHE A 349 1.43 -38.86 -4.88
C PHE A 349 1.55 -37.48 -4.26
N ILE A 350 1.46 -37.35 -2.94
CA ILE A 350 1.48 -36.07 -2.23
C ILE A 350 2.91 -35.70 -1.87
N ASP A 351 3.36 -34.52 -2.26
CA ASP A 351 4.60 -33.89 -1.82
C ASP A 351 4.39 -33.14 -0.52
N GLU A 352 3.44 -32.19 -0.52
CA GLU A 352 3.18 -31.31 0.62
C GLU A 352 1.70 -30.97 0.75
N VAL A 353 1.23 -30.83 1.99
CA VAL A 353 -0.08 -30.21 2.30
C VAL A 353 0.10 -29.17 3.40
N ASN A 354 -0.26 -27.93 3.10
CA ASN A 354 -0.30 -26.82 4.06
C ASN A 354 -1.75 -26.48 4.38
N THR A 355 -2.10 -26.42 5.66
CA THR A 355 -3.41 -25.98 6.14
C THR A 355 -3.22 -24.83 7.10
N THR A 356 -3.86 -23.70 6.87
CA THR A 356 -3.74 -22.52 7.72
C THR A 356 -5.10 -21.95 8.06
N LEU A 357 -5.34 -21.68 9.34
CA LEU A 357 -6.49 -20.95 9.85
C LEU A 357 -6.00 -19.64 10.45
N THR A 358 -6.42 -18.51 9.88
CA THR A 358 -6.00 -17.17 10.31
C THR A 358 -7.21 -16.31 10.65
N GLN A 359 -7.13 -15.57 11.76
CA GLN A 359 -7.98 -14.44 12.06
C GLN A 359 -7.16 -13.15 11.91
N GLN A 360 -7.64 -12.24 11.08
CA GLN A 360 -7.03 -10.93 10.86
C GLN A 360 -8.06 -9.83 11.15
N LYS A 361 -7.63 -8.79 11.84
CA LYS A 361 -8.40 -7.57 12.05
C LYS A 361 -7.57 -6.37 11.62
N ILE A 362 -8.12 -5.54 10.73
CA ILE A 362 -7.52 -4.28 10.30
C ILE A 362 -8.48 -3.16 10.66
N THR A 363 -7.95 -2.12 11.30
CA THR A 363 -8.70 -0.94 11.70
C THR A 363 -8.00 0.32 11.22
N GLY A 364 -8.69 1.14 10.43
CA GLY A 364 -8.27 2.49 10.07
C GLY A 364 -9.20 3.50 10.72
N VAL A 365 -8.65 4.47 11.46
CA VAL A 365 -9.44 5.52 12.11
C VAL A 365 -9.03 6.87 11.58
N ALA A 366 -9.95 7.57 10.92
CA ALA A 366 -9.81 9.00 10.66
C ALA A 366 -10.45 9.76 11.81
N ASN A 367 -9.63 10.43 12.62
CA ASN A 367 -10.11 11.24 13.74
C ASN A 367 -9.68 12.70 13.53
N THR A 368 -10.66 13.59 13.32
CA THR A 368 -10.40 15.00 12.98
C THR A 368 -11.05 15.91 14.02
N GLU A 369 -10.24 16.67 14.71
CA GLU A 369 -10.69 17.78 15.55
C GLU A 369 -10.80 19.04 14.69
N THR A 370 -11.93 19.75 14.79
CA THR A 370 -12.13 21.07 14.18
C THR A 370 -12.02 22.16 15.25
N TYR A 371 -11.44 23.28 14.86
CA TYR A 371 -11.18 24.41 15.76
C TYR A 371 -11.84 25.66 15.19
N SER A 372 -12.55 26.40 16.04
CA SER A 372 -13.08 27.72 15.71
C SER A 372 -12.47 28.79 16.61
N GLN A 373 -12.34 30.01 16.05
CA GLN A 373 -11.89 31.15 16.82
C GLN A 373 -12.94 31.53 17.88
N VAL A 374 -12.50 31.81 19.08
CA VAL A 374 -13.36 32.34 20.14
C VAL A 374 -13.69 33.81 19.81
N TRP A 375 -14.97 34.13 19.71
CA TRP A 375 -15.36 35.49 19.34
C TRP A 375 -14.81 36.54 20.29
N GLY A 376 -14.17 37.56 19.73
CA GLY A 376 -13.54 38.64 20.48
C GLY A 376 -12.20 38.30 21.11
N SER A 377 -11.61 37.17 20.73
CA SER A 377 -10.31 36.71 21.21
C SER A 377 -9.49 36.17 20.04
N ASP A 378 -8.16 36.17 20.18
CA ASP A 378 -7.23 35.50 19.25
C ASP A 378 -7.05 34.01 19.57
N SER A 379 -7.79 33.48 20.56
CA SER A 379 -7.70 32.04 20.95
C SER A 379 -8.65 31.17 20.13
N TYR A 380 -8.25 29.89 19.94
CA TYR A 380 -9.04 28.86 19.27
C TYR A 380 -9.49 27.80 20.29
N ARG A 381 -10.64 27.19 20.03
CA ARG A 381 -11.15 26.08 20.81
C ARG A 381 -11.60 24.94 19.88
N VAL A 382 -11.58 23.73 20.38
CA VAL A 382 -12.21 22.60 19.67
C VAL A 382 -13.72 22.86 19.64
N ASP A 383 -14.31 22.87 18.44
CA ASP A 383 -15.75 23.04 18.23
C ASP A 383 -16.42 21.78 17.67
N GLY A 384 -15.62 20.81 17.23
CA GLY A 384 -16.13 19.53 16.77
C GLY A 384 -15.06 18.44 16.73
N VAL A 385 -15.52 17.20 16.80
CA VAL A 385 -14.70 15.98 16.62
C VAL A 385 -15.44 15.07 15.66
N LYS A 386 -14.72 14.58 14.65
CA LYS A 386 -15.19 13.58 13.70
C LYS A 386 -14.41 12.30 13.91
N HIS A 387 -15.06 11.29 14.45
CA HIS A 387 -14.45 9.98 14.71
C HIS A 387 -15.01 8.95 13.73
N ARG A 388 -14.16 8.35 12.88
CA ARG A 388 -14.57 7.55 11.74
C ARG A 388 -13.74 6.29 11.61
N PRO A 389 -14.01 5.27 12.46
CA PRO A 389 -13.38 3.97 12.34
C PRO A 389 -13.95 3.19 11.15
N GLN A 390 -13.05 2.56 10.42
CA GLN A 390 -13.27 1.52 9.44
C GLN A 390 -12.63 0.25 9.98
N GLU A 391 -13.40 -0.83 10.08
CA GLU A 391 -12.95 -2.10 10.63
C GLU A 391 -13.25 -3.23 9.66
N ASP A 392 -12.24 -4.05 9.38
CA ASP A 392 -12.35 -5.27 8.59
C ASP A 392 -11.85 -6.45 9.42
N LYS A 393 -12.74 -7.39 9.75
CA LYS A 393 -12.41 -8.60 10.50
C LYS A 393 -12.60 -9.83 9.64
N THR A 394 -11.52 -10.52 9.32
CA THR A 394 -11.48 -11.70 8.47
C THR A 394 -11.09 -12.95 9.25
N ILE A 395 -11.79 -14.06 9.02
CA ILE A 395 -11.36 -15.40 9.42
C ILE A 395 -11.24 -16.21 8.13
N GLN A 396 -10.03 -16.76 7.87
CA GLN A 396 -9.73 -17.49 6.65
C GLN A 396 -9.15 -18.88 6.97
N LEU A 397 -9.69 -19.89 6.31
CA LEU A 397 -9.12 -21.25 6.21
C LEU A 397 -8.53 -21.39 4.81
N SER A 398 -7.25 -21.75 4.72
CA SER A 398 -6.55 -22.09 3.47
C SER A 398 -6.05 -23.53 3.52
N ILE A 399 -6.15 -24.23 2.40
CA ILE A 399 -5.56 -25.55 2.18
C ILE A 399 -4.83 -25.51 0.85
N GLU A 400 -3.54 -25.79 0.89
CA GLU A 400 -2.66 -25.89 -0.28
C GLU A 400 -2.05 -27.27 -0.32
N ALA A 401 -2.14 -27.94 -1.46
CA ALA A 401 -1.59 -29.27 -1.66
C ALA A 401 -0.83 -29.33 -2.99
N THR A 402 0.36 -29.94 -2.97
CA THR A 402 1.19 -30.15 -4.15
C THR A 402 1.49 -31.65 -4.30
N SER A 403 1.47 -32.15 -5.54
CA SER A 403 1.82 -33.51 -5.85
C SER A 403 3.33 -33.66 -6.07
N LEU A 404 3.85 -34.86 -5.83
CA LEU A 404 5.10 -35.27 -6.43
C LEU A 404 5.01 -35.23 -7.97
N PRO A 405 6.13 -35.11 -8.70
CA PRO A 405 6.12 -35.21 -10.15
C PRO A 405 5.55 -36.55 -10.64
N LEU A 406 4.53 -36.47 -11.50
CA LEU A 406 3.82 -37.63 -12.07
C LEU A 406 4.29 -37.83 -13.51
N GLU A 407 5.10 -38.87 -13.74
CA GLU A 407 5.63 -39.20 -15.05
C GLU A 407 4.58 -39.83 -15.95
N THR A 408 4.41 -39.33 -17.16
CA THR A 408 3.53 -39.90 -18.20
C THR A 408 4.32 -40.22 -19.46
N GLU A 409 3.98 -41.31 -20.13
CA GLU A 409 4.71 -41.75 -21.32
C GLU A 409 4.69 -40.75 -22.49
N LYS A 410 3.66 -39.92 -22.62
CA LYS A 410 3.42 -39.03 -23.78
C LYS A 410 3.41 -37.56 -23.49
N LEU A 411 3.08 -37.19 -22.28
CA LEU A 411 2.86 -35.77 -21.89
C LEU A 411 3.94 -35.26 -20.94
N GLY A 412 4.98 -36.06 -20.65
CA GLY A 412 6.07 -35.67 -19.76
C GLY A 412 5.71 -35.75 -18.28
N SER A 413 6.34 -34.91 -17.48
CA SER A 413 6.20 -34.87 -16.02
C SER A 413 5.22 -33.80 -15.60
N HIS A 414 4.24 -34.14 -14.78
CA HIS A 414 3.17 -33.27 -14.27
C HIS A 414 3.37 -32.99 -12.79
N THR A 415 3.27 -31.75 -12.38
CA THR A 415 3.18 -31.36 -10.96
C THR A 415 1.86 -30.63 -10.74
N LEU A 416 0.97 -31.27 -9.98
CA LEU A 416 -0.35 -30.74 -9.69
C LEU A 416 -0.34 -29.95 -8.39
N SER A 417 -0.94 -28.76 -8.38
CA SER A 417 -1.15 -27.96 -7.18
C SER A 417 -2.62 -27.57 -7.06
N VAL A 418 -3.13 -27.64 -5.85
CA VAL A 418 -4.52 -27.24 -5.50
C VAL A 418 -4.45 -26.27 -4.34
N ASN A 419 -5.11 -25.11 -4.50
CA ASN A 419 -5.28 -24.12 -3.45
C ASN A 419 -6.76 -23.87 -3.24
N THR A 420 -7.23 -24.00 -2.00
CA THR A 420 -8.62 -23.74 -1.64
C THR A 420 -8.66 -22.80 -0.45
N LYS A 421 -9.46 -21.73 -0.54
CA LYS A 421 -9.64 -20.75 0.54
C LYS A 421 -11.12 -20.55 0.82
N TYR A 422 -11.44 -20.46 2.11
CA TYR A 422 -12.74 -20.01 2.58
C TYR A 422 -12.54 -18.91 3.61
N ALA A 423 -13.07 -17.72 3.33
CA ALA A 423 -12.94 -16.57 4.21
C ALA A 423 -14.31 -15.97 4.55
N LYS A 424 -14.42 -15.47 5.78
CA LYS A 424 -15.53 -14.63 6.23
C LYS A 424 -14.97 -13.31 6.69
N THR A 425 -15.45 -12.21 6.09
CA THR A 425 -15.07 -10.84 6.47
C THR A 425 -16.31 -10.09 6.96
N ASP A 426 -16.15 -9.33 8.04
CA ASP A 426 -17.17 -8.40 8.57
C ASP A 426 -16.62 -6.99 8.36
N HIS A 427 -17.22 -6.23 7.44
CA HIS A 427 -16.86 -4.85 7.11
C HIS A 427 -17.76 -3.89 7.87
N ARG A 428 -17.18 -2.96 8.61
CA ARG A 428 -17.89 -1.92 9.34
C ARG A 428 -17.27 -0.55 9.12
N LEU A 429 -18.13 0.43 8.88
CA LEU A 429 -17.75 1.82 8.78
C LEU A 429 -18.70 2.64 9.65
N THR A 430 -18.14 3.43 10.56
CA THR A 430 -18.89 4.29 11.47
C THR A 430 -18.52 5.74 11.25
N LEU A 431 -19.50 6.63 11.22
CA LEU A 431 -19.30 8.08 11.19
C LEU A 431 -19.93 8.66 12.44
N GLU A 432 -19.11 8.96 13.43
CA GLU A 432 -19.52 9.66 14.65
C GLU A 432 -19.03 11.12 14.57
N GLU A 433 -19.96 12.06 14.78
CA GLU A 433 -19.66 13.47 14.89
C GLU A 433 -20.07 14.01 16.26
N THR A 434 -19.21 14.80 16.84
CA THR A 434 -19.46 15.51 18.10
C THR A 434 -19.30 17.00 17.87
N TYR A 435 -20.35 17.74 18.17
CA TYR A 435 -20.31 19.21 18.22
C TYR A 435 -20.08 19.67 19.66
N ILE A 436 -19.15 20.60 19.83
CA ILE A 436 -18.77 21.16 21.12
C ILE A 436 -19.10 22.66 21.10
N PRO A 437 -20.27 23.06 21.66
CA PRO A 437 -20.69 24.48 21.66
C PRO A 437 -19.80 25.33 22.56
N SER A 438 -19.83 26.67 22.37
CA SER A 438 -19.11 27.61 23.24
C SER A 438 -19.64 27.62 24.66
N SER A 439 -20.91 27.27 24.84
CA SER A 439 -21.56 27.10 26.14
C SER A 439 -22.53 25.93 26.06
N GLY A 440 -22.62 25.11 27.09
CA GLY A 440 -23.46 23.92 27.15
C GLY A 440 -22.68 22.63 27.00
N ASN A 441 -23.42 21.51 26.92
CA ASN A 441 -22.83 20.18 26.83
C ASN A 441 -22.56 19.79 25.37
N PRO A 442 -21.49 19.03 25.09
CA PRO A 442 -21.28 18.43 23.78
C PRO A 442 -22.46 17.53 23.36
N SER A 443 -22.73 17.49 22.07
CA SER A 443 -23.73 16.61 21.48
C SER A 443 -23.10 15.73 20.41
N SER A 444 -23.30 14.43 20.49
CA SER A 444 -22.78 13.46 19.51
C SER A 444 -23.93 12.77 18.76
N TRP A 445 -23.65 12.41 17.52
CA TRP A 445 -24.56 11.65 16.65
C TRP A 445 -23.77 10.79 15.66
N TYR A 446 -24.49 9.89 15.02
CA TYR A 446 -23.96 9.09 13.92
C TYR A 446 -24.57 9.56 12.59
N ASP A 447 -23.75 9.62 11.55
CA ASP A 447 -24.22 9.82 10.18
C ASP A 447 -24.24 8.47 9.44
N PHE A 448 -25.27 8.25 8.63
CA PHE A 448 -25.38 7.03 7.83
C PHE A 448 -24.57 7.16 6.55
N ILE A 449 -23.80 6.13 6.23
CA ILE A 449 -23.04 6.02 4.99
C ILE A 449 -23.28 4.70 4.26
N GLY A 450 -23.95 3.77 4.88
CA GLY A 450 -24.22 2.44 4.38
C GLY A 450 -24.32 1.41 5.51
N PRO A 451 -24.85 0.22 5.23
CA PRO A 451 -24.93 -0.88 6.19
C PRO A 451 -23.54 -1.45 6.48
N SER A 452 -23.41 -2.15 7.59
CA SER A 452 -22.33 -3.11 7.79
C SER A 452 -22.52 -4.31 6.86
N VAL A 453 -21.42 -4.92 6.37
CA VAL A 453 -21.54 -6.01 5.37
C VAL A 453 -20.72 -7.22 5.80
N LYS A 454 -21.34 -8.38 5.88
CA LYS A 454 -20.65 -9.67 5.97
C LYS A 454 -20.41 -10.21 4.56
N GLN A 455 -19.18 -10.63 4.32
CA GLN A 455 -18.78 -11.22 3.04
C GLN A 455 -18.26 -12.63 3.27
N ASP A 456 -18.88 -13.62 2.62
CA ASP A 456 -18.36 -14.98 2.54
C ASP A 456 -17.65 -15.14 1.18
N ILE A 457 -16.41 -15.61 1.20
CA ILE A 457 -15.59 -15.84 0.01
C ILE A 457 -15.17 -17.30 -0.01
N PHE A 458 -15.44 -17.98 -1.12
CA PHE A 458 -14.92 -19.32 -1.39
C PHE A 458 -14.19 -19.33 -2.72
N ASN A 459 -13.01 -19.93 -2.75
CA ASN A 459 -12.31 -20.17 -4.00
C ASN A 459 -11.59 -21.50 -4.02
N VAL A 460 -11.38 -21.99 -5.24
CA VAL A 460 -10.54 -23.14 -5.54
C VAL A 460 -9.74 -22.86 -6.80
N ALA A 461 -8.42 -23.07 -6.73
CA ALA A 461 -7.51 -22.96 -7.85
C ALA A 461 -6.79 -24.30 -8.05
N ILE A 462 -6.68 -24.74 -9.28
CA ILE A 462 -5.97 -25.97 -9.68
C ILE A 462 -4.96 -25.60 -10.75
N GLN A 463 -3.74 -26.03 -10.58
CA GLN A 463 -2.64 -25.82 -11.52
C GLN A 463 -1.98 -27.12 -11.87
N ASP A 464 -1.60 -27.25 -13.13
CA ASP A 464 -0.74 -28.32 -13.64
C ASP A 464 0.50 -27.69 -14.32
N LYS A 465 1.67 -27.95 -13.75
CA LYS A 465 2.96 -27.60 -14.35
C LYS A 465 3.48 -28.83 -15.07
N ILE A 466 3.63 -28.73 -16.37
CA ILE A 466 3.92 -29.86 -17.28
C ILE A 466 5.30 -29.65 -17.92
N ASN A 467 6.26 -30.52 -17.61
CA ASN A 467 7.53 -30.57 -18.31
C ASN A 467 7.41 -31.52 -19.51
N LEU A 468 6.98 -30.97 -20.66
CA LEU A 468 6.72 -31.75 -21.87
C LEU A 468 8.00 -32.36 -22.48
N THR A 469 9.09 -31.57 -22.47
CA THR A 469 10.42 -31.99 -22.90
C THR A 469 11.49 -31.23 -22.13
N GLU A 470 12.76 -31.55 -22.28
CA GLU A 470 13.88 -30.80 -21.72
C GLU A 470 13.90 -29.29 -22.13
N LYS A 471 13.21 -28.96 -23.22
CA LYS A 471 13.18 -27.60 -23.80
C LYS A 471 11.83 -26.91 -23.69
N LEU A 472 10.78 -27.64 -23.36
CA LEU A 472 9.41 -27.13 -23.43
C LEU A 472 8.68 -27.49 -22.15
N ASP A 473 8.32 -26.49 -21.40
CA ASP A 473 7.40 -26.58 -20.26
C ASP A 473 6.18 -25.67 -20.45
N THR A 474 5.08 -26.06 -19.84
CA THR A 474 3.83 -25.30 -19.86
C THR A 474 3.17 -25.37 -18.49
N THR A 475 2.47 -24.29 -18.11
CA THR A 475 1.65 -24.26 -16.91
C THR A 475 0.23 -23.89 -17.29
N ILE A 476 -0.73 -24.64 -16.78
CA ILE A 476 -2.16 -24.39 -16.96
C ILE A 476 -2.80 -24.26 -15.59
N GLY A 477 -3.48 -23.16 -15.34
CA GLY A 477 -4.19 -22.90 -14.10
C GLY A 477 -5.64 -22.49 -14.35
N LEU A 478 -6.55 -23.00 -13.54
CA LEU A 478 -7.96 -22.62 -13.49
C LEU A 478 -8.35 -22.31 -12.07
N ARG A 479 -9.12 -21.23 -11.91
CA ARG A 479 -9.63 -20.78 -10.61
C ARG A 479 -11.12 -20.45 -10.71
N TYR A 480 -11.85 -20.86 -9.68
CA TYR A 480 -13.22 -20.46 -9.44
C TYR A 480 -13.29 -19.66 -8.14
N ASP A 481 -14.01 -18.54 -8.18
CA ASP A 481 -14.27 -17.69 -7.02
C ASP A 481 -15.78 -17.46 -6.87
N ASN A 482 -16.27 -17.51 -5.63
CA ASN A 482 -17.63 -17.16 -5.25
C ASN A 482 -17.61 -16.15 -4.11
N TYR A 483 -18.29 -15.03 -4.30
CA TYR A 483 -18.47 -13.94 -3.34
C TYR A 483 -19.93 -13.82 -2.96
N ASN A 484 -20.22 -13.77 -1.66
CA ASN A 484 -21.57 -13.60 -1.15
C ASN A 484 -21.60 -12.47 -0.13
N TYR A 485 -22.17 -11.33 -0.52
CA TYR A 485 -22.31 -10.13 0.30
C TYR A 485 -23.66 -10.16 1.01
N LYS A 486 -23.64 -9.91 2.31
CA LYS A 486 -24.81 -9.93 3.21
C LYS A 486 -24.80 -8.64 4.04
N PRO A 487 -25.42 -7.56 3.55
CA PRO A 487 -25.56 -6.35 4.33
C PRO A 487 -26.46 -6.60 5.56
N TYR A 488 -26.20 -5.84 6.62
CA TYR A 488 -27.03 -5.87 7.82
C TYR A 488 -26.97 -4.54 8.56
N MET A 489 -28.07 -4.20 9.23
CA MET A 489 -28.17 -2.99 10.03
C MET A 489 -27.82 -3.29 11.48
N ASP A 490 -26.68 -2.79 11.95
CA ASP A 490 -26.33 -2.82 13.37
C ASP A 490 -27.01 -1.68 14.14
N GLU A 491 -26.77 -1.60 15.45
CA GLU A 491 -27.39 -0.58 16.30
C GLU A 491 -26.93 0.85 15.98
N ILE A 492 -25.71 1.01 15.44
CA ILE A 492 -25.19 2.32 15.04
C ILE A 492 -25.87 2.76 13.74
N ASN A 493 -25.99 1.86 12.77
CA ASN A 493 -26.69 2.12 11.51
C ASN A 493 -28.15 2.55 11.77
N LYS A 494 -28.87 1.86 12.66
CA LYS A 494 -30.24 2.19 13.03
C LYS A 494 -30.37 3.60 13.62
N LYS A 495 -29.48 3.98 14.55
CA LYS A 495 -29.43 5.33 15.14
C LYS A 495 -29.13 6.41 14.09
N ALA A 496 -28.22 6.12 13.14
CA ALA A 496 -27.85 7.02 12.07
C ALA A 496 -29.03 7.26 11.11
N ILE A 497 -29.76 6.21 10.75
CA ILE A 497 -30.97 6.29 9.90
C ILE A 497 -32.08 7.07 10.59
N GLU A 498 -32.36 6.80 11.87
CA GLU A 498 -33.38 7.52 12.66
C GLU A 498 -33.11 9.03 12.64
N LYS A 499 -31.84 9.43 12.78
CA LYS A 499 -31.45 10.83 12.63
C LYS A 499 -31.65 11.35 11.22
N ALA A 500 -31.16 10.62 10.21
CA ALA A 500 -31.26 11.02 8.81
C ALA A 500 -32.72 11.23 8.37
N SER A 501 -33.61 10.31 8.73
CA SER A 501 -35.04 10.39 8.41
C SER A 501 -35.72 11.60 9.04
N LYS A 502 -35.26 12.08 10.20
CA LYS A 502 -35.82 13.24 10.89
C LYS A 502 -35.40 14.56 10.23
N TYR A 503 -34.16 14.69 9.76
CA TYR A 503 -33.60 15.96 9.30
C TYR A 503 -33.52 16.09 7.78
N TYR A 504 -33.52 14.97 7.05
CA TYR A 504 -33.42 14.90 5.60
C TYR A 504 -34.53 13.99 5.03
N PRO A 505 -35.80 14.42 5.11
CA PRO A 505 -36.86 13.59 4.59
C PRO A 505 -36.68 13.37 3.09
N VAL A 506 -36.43 12.10 2.72
CA VAL A 506 -36.85 11.49 1.45
C VAL A 506 -35.94 11.67 0.23
N ARG A 507 -34.65 11.27 0.31
CA ARG A 507 -33.93 11.02 -0.95
C ARG A 507 -33.42 9.60 -1.12
N ILE A 508 -33.14 8.97 0.01
CA ILE A 508 -32.73 7.59 0.07
C ILE A 508 -33.82 6.86 0.85
N ASP A 509 -34.45 5.90 0.21
CA ASP A 509 -35.42 5.03 0.87
C ASP A 509 -34.65 4.05 1.77
N TYR A 510 -34.42 4.47 3.02
CA TYR A 510 -33.70 3.66 3.98
C TYR A 510 -34.49 2.44 4.46
N GLU A 511 -35.83 2.43 4.31
CA GLU A 511 -36.68 1.32 4.75
C GLU A 511 -36.85 0.27 3.64
N ASN A 512 -36.93 0.68 2.37
CA ASN A 512 -37.16 -0.19 1.22
C ASN A 512 -36.06 -0.09 0.15
N GLY A 513 -34.93 0.56 0.46
CA GLY A 513 -33.81 0.72 -0.44
C GLY A 513 -33.02 -0.56 -0.68
N GLU A 514 -32.03 -0.50 -1.57
CA GLU A 514 -31.18 -1.65 -1.97
C GLU A 514 -30.12 -2.03 -0.92
N PHE A 515 -30.20 -1.48 0.30
CA PHE A 515 -29.20 -1.69 1.35
C PHE A 515 -29.19 -3.07 1.97
N ASP A 516 -30.30 -3.82 1.89
CA ASP A 516 -30.47 -5.13 2.52
C ASP A 516 -30.41 -6.29 1.51
N HIS A 517 -30.20 -5.99 0.24
CA HIS A 517 -30.13 -7.00 -0.80
C HIS A 517 -28.79 -7.75 -0.77
N ASN A 518 -28.88 -9.05 -0.51
CA ASN A 518 -27.72 -9.93 -0.68
C ASN A 518 -27.26 -9.95 -2.14
N LYS A 519 -25.95 -9.89 -2.34
CA LYS A 519 -25.33 -9.99 -3.68
C LYS A 519 -24.43 -11.20 -3.75
N LYS A 520 -24.62 -12.02 -4.79
CA LYS A 520 -23.72 -13.12 -5.14
C LYS A 520 -23.02 -12.82 -6.44
N MET A 521 -21.74 -13.14 -6.48
CA MET A 521 -20.91 -13.01 -7.69
C MET A 521 -20.02 -14.23 -7.83
N ASP A 522 -19.92 -14.74 -9.03
CA ASP A 522 -19.04 -15.83 -9.41
C ASP A 522 -18.04 -15.34 -10.45
N ASN A 523 -16.82 -15.84 -10.38
CA ASN A 523 -15.80 -15.60 -11.37
C ASN A 523 -15.07 -16.90 -11.71
N ILE A 524 -14.78 -17.09 -12.99
CA ILE A 524 -13.85 -18.12 -13.47
C ILE A 524 -12.69 -17.38 -14.14
N GLY A 525 -11.51 -17.63 -13.66
CA GLY A 525 -10.26 -17.10 -14.20
C GLY A 525 -9.24 -18.20 -14.40
N GLY A 526 -8.13 -17.85 -15.00
CA GLY A 526 -7.07 -18.81 -15.21
C GLY A 526 -5.78 -18.17 -15.72
N MET A 527 -4.79 -19.02 -15.81
CA MET A 527 -3.50 -18.70 -16.40
C MET A 527 -3.06 -19.82 -17.35
N PHE A 528 -2.34 -19.44 -18.37
CA PHE A 528 -1.63 -20.34 -19.26
C PHE A 528 -0.28 -19.75 -19.56
N SER A 529 0.78 -20.52 -19.37
CA SER A 529 2.12 -20.15 -19.83
C SER A 529 2.78 -21.28 -20.61
N ILE A 530 3.55 -20.89 -21.58
CA ILE A 530 4.42 -21.80 -22.34
C ILE A 530 5.82 -21.21 -22.39
N ASN A 531 6.79 -21.97 -21.99
CA ASN A 531 8.19 -21.60 -21.96
C ASN A 531 8.98 -22.51 -22.88
N TYR A 532 9.78 -21.92 -23.76
CA TYR A 532 10.59 -22.65 -24.74
C TYR A 532 12.05 -22.21 -24.66
N LYS A 533 12.95 -23.16 -24.38
CA LYS A 533 14.40 -22.95 -24.38
C LYS A 533 14.91 -22.97 -25.83
N LEU A 534 15.15 -21.77 -26.37
CA LEU A 534 15.72 -21.58 -27.72
C LEU A 534 17.17 -22.12 -27.80
N SER A 535 17.91 -21.93 -26.71
CA SER A 535 19.28 -22.44 -26.53
C SER A 535 19.55 -22.66 -25.03
N PRO A 536 20.70 -23.17 -24.62
CA PRO A 536 21.07 -23.25 -23.19
C PRO A 536 21.10 -21.89 -22.48
N TYR A 537 21.22 -20.79 -23.25
CA TYR A 537 21.37 -19.42 -22.72
C TYR A 537 20.18 -18.52 -23.00
N LEU A 538 19.19 -18.97 -23.80
CA LEU A 538 18.11 -18.11 -24.28
C LEU A 538 16.77 -18.87 -24.22
N GLN A 539 15.76 -18.26 -23.62
CA GLN A 539 14.40 -18.78 -23.56
C GLN A 539 13.37 -17.71 -23.91
N THR A 540 12.24 -18.16 -24.40
CA THR A 540 11.07 -17.31 -24.64
C THR A 540 9.89 -17.88 -23.90
N GLN A 541 9.06 -16.99 -23.37
CA GLN A 541 7.84 -17.34 -22.65
C GLN A 541 6.67 -16.54 -23.21
N TYR A 542 5.55 -17.19 -23.44
CA TYR A 542 4.27 -16.51 -23.62
C TYR A 542 3.38 -16.83 -22.43
N GLN A 543 2.75 -15.80 -21.88
CA GLN A 543 1.81 -15.92 -20.75
C GLN A 543 0.50 -15.25 -21.10
N LEU A 544 -0.60 -15.93 -20.79
CA LEU A 544 -1.96 -15.46 -20.81
C LEU A 544 -2.52 -15.57 -19.40
N SER A 545 -2.98 -14.46 -18.82
CA SER A 545 -3.54 -14.46 -17.46
C SER A 545 -4.78 -13.58 -17.36
N THR A 546 -5.66 -13.92 -16.42
CA THR A 546 -6.88 -13.17 -16.14
C THR A 546 -6.79 -12.47 -14.79
N GLY A 547 -7.38 -11.28 -14.74
CA GLY A 547 -7.62 -10.55 -13.49
C GLY A 547 -9.11 -10.27 -13.33
N PHE A 548 -9.54 -10.13 -12.09
CA PHE A 548 -10.86 -9.59 -11.78
C PHE A 548 -10.83 -8.81 -10.47
N MET A 549 -11.78 -7.91 -10.30
CA MET A 549 -12.03 -7.22 -9.05
C MET A 549 -13.53 -7.28 -8.74
N ALA A 550 -13.87 -7.92 -7.64
CA ALA A 550 -15.21 -7.85 -7.10
C ALA A 550 -15.48 -6.42 -6.58
N PRO A 551 -16.64 -5.80 -6.84
CA PRO A 551 -16.94 -4.47 -6.34
C PRO A 551 -16.76 -4.37 -4.84
N ALA A 552 -16.16 -3.28 -4.37
CA ALA A 552 -16.04 -3.00 -2.95
C ALA A 552 -17.42 -2.79 -2.30
N THR A 553 -17.56 -3.11 -1.02
CA THR A 553 -18.82 -2.95 -0.30
C THR A 553 -19.33 -1.51 -0.34
N SER A 554 -18.43 -0.52 -0.29
CA SER A 554 -18.77 0.90 -0.41
C SER A 554 -19.32 1.27 -1.79
N GLN A 555 -18.84 0.66 -2.86
CA GLN A 555 -19.36 0.92 -4.21
C GLN A 555 -20.79 0.40 -4.39
N MET A 556 -21.13 -0.71 -3.73
CA MET A 556 -22.45 -1.33 -3.82
C MET A 556 -23.47 -0.76 -2.86
N TYR A 557 -23.07 -0.41 -1.63
CA TYR A 557 -23.99 -0.16 -0.53
C TYR A 557 -23.88 1.23 0.10
N SER A 558 -22.90 2.06 -0.28
CA SER A 558 -22.81 3.40 0.29
C SER A 558 -23.95 4.29 -0.17
N ALA A 559 -24.51 5.00 0.80
CA ALA A 559 -25.56 5.97 0.60
C ALA A 559 -25.33 7.17 1.52
N PHE A 560 -25.32 8.36 0.97
CA PHE A 560 -25.04 9.57 1.75
C PHE A 560 -25.64 10.79 1.07
N GLU A 561 -26.19 11.71 1.86
CA GLU A 561 -26.71 12.98 1.40
C GLU A 561 -26.00 14.15 2.07
N MET A 562 -25.55 15.10 1.28
CA MET A 562 -24.95 16.34 1.78
C MET A 562 -25.17 17.49 0.78
N MET A 563 -25.83 18.57 1.22
CA MET A 563 -25.91 19.86 0.53
C MET A 563 -26.11 19.79 -0.99
N GLY A 564 -27.13 19.06 -1.45
CA GLY A 564 -27.45 18.97 -2.88
C GLY A 564 -26.69 17.91 -3.66
N ASN A 565 -25.88 17.06 -2.97
CA ASN A 565 -25.27 15.88 -3.52
C ASN A 565 -25.82 14.64 -2.83
N SER A 566 -26.17 13.62 -3.57
CA SER A 566 -26.62 12.32 -3.08
C SER A 566 -25.73 11.22 -3.63
N LEU A 567 -25.17 10.37 -2.78
CA LEU A 567 -24.54 9.12 -3.17
C LEU A 567 -25.58 8.02 -3.05
N THR A 568 -25.84 7.31 -4.14
CA THR A 568 -26.82 6.22 -4.17
C THR A 568 -26.12 4.87 -4.33
N PRO A 569 -26.58 3.81 -3.63
CA PRO A 569 -26.06 2.46 -3.76
C PRO A 569 -26.33 1.88 -5.15
N ASN A 570 -25.50 0.91 -5.57
CA ASN A 570 -25.72 0.14 -6.79
C ASN A 570 -25.34 -1.33 -6.60
N VAL A 571 -26.27 -2.17 -6.21
CA VAL A 571 -26.06 -3.62 -6.02
C VAL A 571 -26.01 -4.38 -7.35
N HIS A 572 -26.25 -3.72 -8.50
CA HIS A 572 -26.24 -4.34 -9.81
C HIS A 572 -24.86 -4.32 -10.48
N LEU A 573 -23.83 -3.80 -9.80
CA LEU A 573 -22.47 -3.78 -10.28
C LEU A 573 -21.99 -5.20 -10.66
N LYS A 574 -21.24 -5.27 -11.76
CA LYS A 574 -20.52 -6.47 -12.20
C LYS A 574 -19.07 -6.38 -11.76
N PRO A 575 -18.37 -7.50 -11.56
CA PRO A 575 -16.93 -7.50 -11.36
C PRO A 575 -16.21 -6.85 -12.55
N GLU A 576 -15.17 -6.06 -12.27
CA GLU A 576 -14.23 -5.66 -13.31
C GLU A 576 -13.38 -6.86 -13.72
N LYS A 577 -12.91 -6.87 -14.96
CA LYS A 577 -12.10 -7.97 -15.52
C LYS A 577 -10.89 -7.45 -16.26
N SER A 578 -9.82 -8.24 -16.28
CA SER A 578 -8.69 -8.01 -17.17
C SER A 578 -8.23 -9.31 -17.85
N LEU A 579 -7.69 -9.15 -19.05
CA LEU A 579 -7.03 -10.20 -19.80
C LEU A 579 -5.67 -9.68 -20.25
N ASN A 580 -4.62 -10.35 -19.78
CA ASN A 580 -3.24 -9.95 -19.98
C ASN A 580 -2.51 -10.94 -20.88
N HIS A 581 -1.81 -10.42 -21.88
CA HIS A 581 -0.92 -11.15 -22.78
C HIS A 581 0.50 -10.64 -22.59
N GLU A 582 1.44 -11.53 -22.35
CA GLU A 582 2.85 -11.21 -22.23
C GLU A 582 3.68 -12.11 -23.11
N LEU A 583 4.67 -11.54 -23.79
CA LEU A 583 5.69 -12.26 -24.50
C LEU A 583 7.05 -11.79 -24.00
N SER A 584 7.80 -12.71 -23.42
CA SER A 584 9.11 -12.44 -22.83
C SER A 584 10.19 -13.18 -23.58
N LEU A 585 11.34 -12.52 -23.71
CA LEU A 585 12.62 -13.11 -24.12
C LEU A 585 13.62 -12.90 -23.01
N SER A 586 14.13 -14.00 -22.44
CA SER A 586 15.12 -13.96 -21.37
C SER A 586 16.40 -14.62 -21.82
N GLY A 587 17.52 -13.98 -21.52
CA GLY A 587 18.86 -14.50 -21.80
C GLY A 587 19.67 -14.61 -20.51
N GLN A 588 20.41 -15.71 -20.38
CA GLN A 588 21.34 -15.94 -19.31
C GLN A 588 22.65 -16.44 -19.86
N PHE A 589 23.62 -15.57 -19.92
CA PHE A 589 24.98 -15.82 -20.33
C PHE A 589 25.88 -15.82 -19.08
N GLU A 590 27.15 -16.13 -19.24
CA GLU A 590 28.10 -16.19 -18.12
C GLU A 590 28.12 -14.89 -17.30
N ASP A 591 28.17 -13.76 -17.97
CA ASP A 591 28.29 -12.44 -17.33
C ASP A 591 27.05 -11.54 -17.51
N LEU A 592 26.05 -11.95 -18.32
CA LEU A 592 24.91 -11.12 -18.69
C LEU A 592 23.61 -11.88 -18.52
N SER A 593 22.70 -11.33 -17.74
CA SER A 593 21.30 -11.74 -17.73
C SER A 593 20.39 -10.57 -18.15
N PHE A 594 19.37 -10.87 -18.95
CA PHE A 594 18.39 -9.86 -19.36
C PHE A 594 17.02 -10.47 -19.58
N THR A 595 16.00 -9.63 -19.48
CA THR A 595 14.62 -9.93 -19.88
C THR A 595 14.04 -8.78 -20.65
N ALA A 596 13.35 -9.08 -21.75
CA ALA A 596 12.58 -8.14 -22.56
C ALA A 596 11.15 -8.67 -22.65
N THR A 597 10.18 -7.93 -22.11
CA THR A 597 8.77 -8.31 -22.07
C THR A 597 7.92 -7.28 -22.80
N GLY A 598 7.23 -7.71 -23.86
CA GLY A 598 6.14 -6.97 -24.47
C GLY A 598 4.82 -7.39 -23.86
N PHE A 599 3.96 -6.45 -23.51
CA PHE A 599 2.66 -6.74 -22.88
C PHE A 599 1.50 -6.00 -23.51
N TYR A 600 0.31 -6.61 -23.41
CA TYR A 600 -0.98 -6.03 -23.75
C TYR A 600 -2.01 -6.51 -22.74
N THR A 601 -2.68 -5.58 -22.05
CA THR A 601 -3.75 -5.88 -21.10
C THR A 601 -5.03 -5.17 -21.53
N LYS A 602 -6.11 -5.92 -21.67
CA LYS A 602 -7.45 -5.38 -21.85
C LYS A 602 -8.20 -5.44 -20.53
N TYR A 603 -8.78 -4.31 -20.13
CA TYR A 603 -9.66 -4.16 -18.97
C TYR A 603 -11.10 -3.97 -19.46
N SER A 604 -12.05 -4.56 -18.76
CA SER A 604 -13.48 -4.48 -19.06
C SER A 604 -14.31 -4.23 -17.82
N ASP A 605 -15.47 -3.60 -18.02
CA ASP A 605 -16.44 -3.30 -16.96
C ASP A 605 -15.86 -2.44 -15.81
N PHE A 606 -14.98 -1.49 -16.11
CA PHE A 606 -14.44 -0.58 -15.09
C PHE A 606 -15.56 0.08 -14.28
N ILE A 607 -15.41 0.09 -12.95
CA ILE A 607 -16.32 0.76 -12.04
C ILE A 607 -15.77 2.16 -11.74
N SER A 608 -16.59 3.17 -11.99
CA SER A 608 -16.32 4.55 -11.63
C SER A 608 -17.58 5.23 -11.13
N LEU A 609 -17.39 6.35 -10.45
CA LEU A 609 -18.48 7.16 -9.96
C LEU A 609 -19.00 8.06 -11.08
N LEU A 610 -20.24 7.89 -11.46
CA LEU A 610 -20.92 8.77 -12.43
C LEU A 610 -21.77 9.79 -11.69
N ASN A 611 -21.73 11.02 -12.19
CA ASN A 611 -22.59 12.11 -11.74
C ASN A 611 -23.75 12.28 -12.75
N SER A 612 -24.97 12.29 -12.24
CA SER A 612 -26.17 12.66 -12.96
C SER A 612 -26.89 13.76 -12.18
N GLN A 613 -27.71 14.56 -12.88
CA GLN A 613 -28.56 15.57 -12.26
C GLN A 613 -30.00 15.14 -12.33
N GLU A 614 -30.72 15.27 -11.22
CA GLU A 614 -32.18 15.13 -11.17
C GLU A 614 -32.81 16.38 -10.59
N GLU A 615 -33.95 16.78 -11.17
CA GLU A 615 -34.81 17.79 -10.59
C GLU A 615 -35.76 17.12 -9.59
N GLN A 616 -35.63 17.46 -8.32
CA GLN A 616 -36.56 17.03 -7.29
C GLN A 616 -37.29 18.21 -6.70
N GLN A 617 -38.50 17.97 -6.20
CA GLN A 617 -39.24 18.99 -5.48
C GLN A 617 -38.81 19.03 -4.01
N ARG A 618 -38.21 20.14 -3.59
CA ARG A 618 -37.94 20.37 -2.17
C ARG A 618 -39.10 21.13 -1.58
N CYS A 619 -39.82 20.51 -0.62
CA CYS A 619 -40.87 21.13 0.13
C CYS A 619 -40.32 21.56 1.51
N TYR A 620 -40.59 22.78 1.93
CA TYR A 620 -40.31 23.30 3.25
C TYR A 620 -41.55 23.99 3.80
N GLU A 621 -41.72 23.98 5.10
CA GLU A 621 -42.81 24.70 5.75
C GLU A 621 -42.50 26.21 5.78
N ASP A 622 -43.34 27.03 5.15
CA ASP A 622 -43.19 28.48 5.22
C ASP A 622 -43.48 28.93 6.66
N TYR A 623 -42.50 29.45 7.32
CA TYR A 623 -42.62 29.93 8.72
C TYR A 623 -43.68 30.98 8.96
N SER A 624 -44.09 31.68 7.91
CA SER A 624 -45.12 32.74 8.00
C SER A 624 -46.54 32.22 7.83
N THR A 625 -46.74 31.16 7.07
CA THR A 625 -48.05 30.63 6.70
C THR A 625 -48.34 29.24 7.26
N GLY A 626 -47.29 28.51 7.73
CA GLY A 626 -47.41 27.09 8.15
C GLY A 626 -47.80 26.12 7.02
N GLN A 627 -47.70 26.57 5.74
CA GLN A 627 -48.04 25.75 4.59
C GLN A 627 -46.78 25.21 3.92
N PRO A 628 -46.81 24.00 3.36
CA PRO A 628 -45.67 23.51 2.58
C PRO A 628 -45.52 24.26 1.26
N VAL A 629 -44.36 24.84 1.04
CA VAL A 629 -43.99 25.47 -0.22
C VAL A 629 -42.95 24.53 -0.87
N CYS A 630 -43.26 24.07 -2.09
CA CYS A 630 -42.37 23.21 -2.86
C CYS A 630 -41.68 23.99 -3.99
N SER A 631 -40.38 23.89 -4.08
CA SER A 631 -39.60 24.45 -5.19
C SER A 631 -38.73 23.37 -5.85
N PRO A 632 -38.54 23.46 -7.18
CA PRO A 632 -37.64 22.52 -7.85
C PRO A 632 -36.20 22.77 -7.34
N LEU A 633 -35.52 21.69 -7.04
CA LEU A 633 -34.10 21.68 -6.63
C LEU A 633 -33.35 20.67 -7.51
N SER A 634 -32.34 21.14 -8.22
CA SER A 634 -31.44 20.29 -8.95
C SER A 634 -30.47 19.62 -7.98
N ILE A 635 -30.38 18.30 -8.01
CA ILE A 635 -29.54 17.49 -7.15
C ILE A 635 -28.55 16.73 -8.00
N ASN A 636 -27.30 16.70 -7.57
CA ASN A 636 -26.29 15.83 -8.14
C ASN A 636 -26.40 14.43 -7.50
N ILE A 637 -26.70 13.45 -8.32
CA ILE A 637 -26.74 12.04 -7.92
C ILE A 637 -25.45 11.38 -8.40
N LEU A 638 -24.70 10.83 -7.46
CA LEU A 638 -23.49 10.10 -7.68
C LEU A 638 -23.77 8.62 -7.45
N SER A 639 -23.39 7.78 -8.40
CA SER A 639 -23.58 6.31 -8.33
C SER A 639 -22.39 5.62 -8.96
N ALA A 640 -21.90 4.56 -8.30
CA ALA A 640 -20.89 3.68 -8.90
C ALA A 640 -21.51 2.89 -10.06
N GLN A 641 -20.87 2.87 -11.21
CA GLN A 641 -21.36 2.17 -12.41
C GLN A 641 -20.20 1.54 -13.19
N ASN A 642 -20.49 0.44 -13.89
CA ASN A 642 -19.55 -0.12 -14.86
C ASN A 642 -19.59 0.77 -16.12
N ILE A 643 -18.51 1.50 -16.42
CA ILE A 643 -18.54 2.62 -17.38
C ILE A 643 -17.87 2.33 -18.72
N GLY A 644 -17.06 1.29 -18.85
CA GLY A 644 -16.39 1.02 -20.12
C GLY A 644 -15.15 0.15 -20.02
N ASP A 645 -14.41 0.13 -21.11
CA ASP A 645 -13.22 -0.67 -21.32
C ASP A 645 -11.97 0.23 -21.40
N ALA A 646 -10.84 -0.34 -21.04
CA ALA A 646 -9.53 0.29 -21.23
C ALA A 646 -8.51 -0.75 -21.74
N GLU A 647 -7.43 -0.24 -22.30
CA GLU A 647 -6.30 -1.07 -22.73
C GLU A 647 -4.99 -0.42 -22.28
N THR A 648 -4.04 -1.25 -21.86
CA THR A 648 -2.64 -0.84 -21.64
C THR A 648 -1.72 -1.75 -22.42
N TYR A 649 -0.67 -1.20 -22.98
CA TYR A 649 0.35 -1.95 -23.71
C TYR A 649 1.72 -1.29 -23.59
N GLY A 650 2.77 -2.08 -23.71
CA GLY A 650 4.09 -1.53 -23.53
C GLY A 650 5.22 -2.54 -23.63
N LEU A 651 6.38 -2.06 -23.23
CA LEU A 651 7.63 -2.80 -23.21
C LEU A 651 8.33 -2.60 -21.89
N ARG A 652 8.76 -3.68 -21.27
CA ARG A 652 9.64 -3.71 -20.10
C ARG A 652 10.97 -4.34 -20.49
N LEU A 653 12.09 -3.70 -20.15
CA LEU A 653 13.43 -4.22 -20.32
C LEU A 653 14.14 -4.21 -18.98
N GLY A 654 14.79 -5.30 -18.65
CA GLY A 654 15.62 -5.43 -17.45
C GLY A 654 16.85 -6.25 -17.74
N GLY A 655 17.98 -5.95 -17.09
CA GLY A 655 19.17 -6.75 -17.22
C GLY A 655 20.25 -6.39 -16.22
N VAL A 656 21.12 -7.36 -15.98
CA VAL A 656 22.30 -7.25 -15.11
C VAL A 656 23.49 -7.80 -15.87
N TRP A 657 24.58 -7.03 -15.89
CA TRP A 657 25.85 -7.40 -16.51
C TRP A 657 26.97 -7.36 -15.48
N ASP A 658 27.61 -8.52 -15.23
CA ASP A 658 28.82 -8.59 -14.43
C ASP A 658 30.01 -8.17 -15.29
N VAL A 659 30.60 -7.02 -14.99
CA VAL A 659 31.74 -6.45 -15.70
C VAL A 659 33.05 -6.61 -14.92
N GLY A 660 33.05 -7.34 -13.79
CA GLY A 660 34.21 -7.52 -12.92
C GLY A 660 35.38 -8.14 -13.63
N GLN A 661 35.16 -9.10 -14.51
CA GLN A 661 36.21 -9.72 -15.34
C GLN A 661 36.83 -8.77 -16.34
N LEU A 662 36.03 -7.86 -16.93
CA LEU A 662 36.54 -6.86 -17.88
C LEU A 662 37.40 -5.76 -17.21
N ALA A 663 37.10 -5.49 -15.93
CA ALA A 663 37.78 -4.48 -15.14
C ALA A 663 39.03 -4.99 -14.43
N ASP A 664 39.38 -6.30 -14.56
CA ASP A 664 40.50 -6.97 -13.87
C ASP A 664 40.54 -6.67 -12.36
N THR A 665 39.34 -6.70 -11.73
CA THR A 665 39.16 -6.43 -10.30
C THR A 665 38.95 -7.72 -9.52
N GLU A 666 39.47 -7.77 -8.30
CA GLU A 666 39.21 -8.91 -7.40
C GLU A 666 37.77 -8.95 -6.85
N GLY A 667 36.98 -7.85 -7.00
CA GLY A 667 35.60 -7.73 -6.55
C GLY A 667 34.58 -7.91 -7.67
N GLU A 668 33.32 -8.12 -7.31
CA GLU A 668 32.20 -8.19 -8.24
C GLU A 668 31.74 -6.77 -8.62
N ILE A 669 31.74 -6.43 -9.92
CA ILE A 669 31.19 -5.17 -10.43
C ILE A 669 30.02 -5.51 -11.33
N GLN A 670 28.85 -4.98 -11.00
CA GLN A 670 27.64 -5.21 -11.76
C GLN A 670 27.05 -3.90 -12.28
N VAL A 671 26.64 -3.91 -13.54
CA VAL A 671 25.80 -2.87 -14.15
C VAL A 671 24.41 -3.44 -14.32
N PHE A 672 23.39 -2.77 -13.80
CA PHE A 672 22.01 -3.14 -14.07
C PHE A 672 21.25 -1.99 -14.73
N ALA A 673 20.28 -2.35 -15.58
CA ALA A 673 19.43 -1.39 -16.25
C ALA A 673 18.00 -1.91 -16.29
N ASN A 674 17.05 -1.03 -15.97
CA ASN A 674 15.61 -1.29 -16.08
C ASN A 674 14.96 -0.15 -16.84
N LEU A 675 14.00 -0.47 -17.71
CA LEU A 675 13.21 0.51 -18.45
C LEU A 675 11.77 0.03 -18.56
N ASN A 676 10.83 0.94 -18.37
CA ASN A 676 9.43 0.71 -18.67
C ASN A 676 8.88 1.80 -19.58
N TYR A 677 8.21 1.38 -20.64
CA TYR A 677 7.41 2.22 -21.52
C TYR A 677 6.02 1.66 -21.65
N ALA A 678 5.01 2.42 -21.22
CA ALA A 678 3.61 2.03 -21.25
C ALA A 678 2.74 3.13 -21.86
N LYS A 679 1.70 2.72 -22.57
CA LYS A 679 0.62 3.55 -23.10
C LYS A 679 -0.72 2.93 -22.74
N ASP A 680 -1.71 3.78 -22.65
CA ASP A 680 -3.09 3.39 -22.38
C ASP A 680 -4.08 4.14 -23.25
N LYS A 681 -5.27 3.61 -23.33
CA LYS A 681 -6.44 4.29 -23.88
C LYS A 681 -7.71 3.69 -23.26
N THR A 682 -8.76 4.50 -23.20
CA THR A 682 -10.10 4.06 -22.82
C THR A 682 -11.05 4.19 -24.01
N ASP A 683 -12.16 3.47 -24.00
CA ASP A 683 -13.23 3.58 -25.01
C ASP A 683 -13.91 4.97 -24.99
N LYS A 684 -13.79 5.71 -23.90
CA LYS A 684 -14.30 7.07 -23.74
C LYS A 684 -13.34 8.16 -24.23
N GLY A 685 -12.11 7.80 -24.65
CA GLY A 685 -11.08 8.74 -25.09
C GLY A 685 -10.32 9.44 -23.97
N THR A 686 -10.51 9.01 -22.72
CA THR A 686 -9.69 9.39 -21.57
C THR A 686 -8.47 8.47 -21.43
N ASN A 687 -7.63 8.73 -20.43
CA ASN A 687 -6.47 7.90 -20.10
C ASN A 687 -6.55 7.37 -18.67
N LEU A 688 -5.85 6.26 -18.42
CA LEU A 688 -5.59 5.76 -17.08
C LEU A 688 -4.43 6.55 -16.46
N LEU A 689 -4.73 7.45 -15.51
CA LEU A 689 -3.70 8.33 -14.94
C LEU A 689 -2.61 7.58 -14.18
N ALA A 690 -2.89 6.34 -13.71
CA ALA A 690 -1.92 5.49 -13.04
C ALA A 690 -0.84 4.93 -14.00
N THR A 691 -1.04 5.00 -15.33
CA THR A 691 -0.02 4.64 -16.30
C THR A 691 1.18 5.57 -16.18
N GLN A 692 2.33 5.00 -15.84
CA GLN A 692 3.57 5.75 -15.66
C GLN A 692 4.10 6.29 -17.00
N PRO A 693 4.75 7.47 -17.02
CA PRO A 693 5.53 7.90 -18.16
C PRO A 693 6.72 6.96 -18.38
N LEU A 694 7.49 7.18 -19.48
CA LEU A 694 8.75 6.47 -19.68
C LEU A 694 9.66 6.67 -18.48
N ASN A 695 9.97 5.61 -17.78
CA ASN A 695 10.91 5.59 -16.66
C ASN A 695 12.03 4.59 -16.92
N ALA A 696 13.22 4.90 -16.44
CA ALA A 696 14.39 4.02 -16.55
C ALA A 696 15.29 4.17 -15.32
N THR A 697 15.96 3.08 -14.98
CA THR A 697 17.01 3.04 -13.95
C THR A 697 18.27 2.43 -14.53
N LEU A 698 19.40 3.07 -14.27
CA LEU A 698 20.74 2.54 -14.56
C LEU A 698 21.54 2.54 -13.27
N GLY A 699 22.10 1.42 -12.89
CA GLY A 699 22.87 1.29 -11.66
C GLY A 699 24.20 0.61 -11.87
N LEU A 700 25.15 0.98 -11.00
CA LEU A 700 26.46 0.36 -10.85
C LEU A 700 26.62 -0.12 -9.43
N GLY A 701 26.83 -1.42 -9.25
CA GLY A 701 27.09 -2.06 -7.97
C GLY A 701 28.52 -2.58 -7.90
N TYR A 702 29.11 -2.51 -6.71
CA TYR A 702 30.36 -3.15 -6.38
C TYR A 702 30.23 -3.92 -5.07
N GLU A 703 30.68 -5.18 -5.04
CA GLU A 703 30.87 -5.96 -3.82
C GLU A 703 32.35 -6.37 -3.69
N SER A 704 32.90 -6.18 -2.48
CA SER A 704 34.29 -6.54 -2.20
C SER A 704 34.50 -8.06 -2.24
N PRO A 705 35.74 -8.55 -2.55
CA PRO A 705 36.04 -9.99 -2.60
C PRO A 705 35.73 -10.73 -1.28
N LYS A 706 35.86 -10.05 -0.17
CA LYS A 706 35.55 -10.59 1.18
C LYS A 706 34.09 -10.46 1.57
N LYS A 707 33.25 -9.86 0.69
CA LYS A 707 31.83 -9.56 0.98
C LYS A 707 31.61 -8.80 2.28
N ASP A 708 32.60 -7.96 2.65
CA ASP A 708 32.57 -7.14 3.86
C ASP A 708 32.09 -5.70 3.60
N TRP A 709 32.08 -5.24 2.33
CA TRP A 709 31.46 -3.99 1.95
C TRP A 709 30.91 -4.01 0.52
N GLN A 710 29.89 -3.22 0.32
CA GLN A 710 29.24 -3.03 -0.99
C GLN A 710 28.91 -1.55 -1.19
N LEU A 711 28.89 -1.12 -2.45
CA LEU A 711 28.53 0.23 -2.86
C LEU A 711 27.62 0.16 -4.08
N SER A 712 26.58 0.98 -4.12
CA SER A 712 25.68 1.14 -5.28
C SER A 712 25.55 2.59 -5.65
N ALA A 713 25.64 2.89 -6.95
CA ALA A 713 25.40 4.20 -7.54
C ALA A 713 24.32 4.07 -8.62
N ASN A 714 23.23 4.81 -8.49
CA ASN A 714 22.05 4.63 -9.32
C ASN A 714 21.63 5.94 -9.96
N LEU A 715 21.26 5.90 -11.23
CA LEU A 715 20.60 6.97 -11.97
C LEU A 715 19.18 6.54 -12.30
N ARG A 716 18.20 7.33 -11.85
CA ARG A 716 16.80 7.19 -12.27
C ARG A 716 16.46 8.31 -13.26
N TYR A 717 15.97 7.93 -14.43
CA TYR A 717 15.29 8.83 -15.34
C TYR A 717 13.79 8.71 -15.14
N LEU A 718 13.16 9.82 -14.76
CA LEU A 718 11.71 9.95 -14.62
C LEU A 718 11.22 10.81 -15.79
N GLY A 719 10.48 10.21 -16.69
CA GLY A 719 9.94 10.90 -17.85
C GLY A 719 8.80 11.84 -17.51
N ARG A 720 8.55 12.80 -18.38
CA ARG A 720 7.35 13.65 -18.26
C ARG A 720 6.12 12.92 -18.81
N LYS A 721 4.96 13.12 -18.20
CA LYS A 721 3.68 12.73 -18.78
C LYS A 721 3.25 13.76 -19.82
N HIS A 722 2.81 13.32 -20.99
CA HIS A 722 2.35 14.22 -22.06
C HIS A 722 0.85 14.47 -21.96
N ALA A 723 0.40 15.61 -22.46
CA ALA A 723 -1.01 16.01 -22.41
C ALA A 723 -1.95 15.01 -23.13
N GLU A 724 -1.46 14.40 -24.20
CA GLU A 724 -2.17 13.37 -24.97
C GLU A 724 -2.35 12.04 -24.22
N ASP A 725 -1.49 11.79 -23.21
CA ASP A 725 -1.48 10.58 -22.38
C ASP A 725 -2.11 10.80 -21.00
N ALA A 726 -2.73 11.96 -20.76
CA ALA A 726 -3.33 12.34 -19.48
C ALA A 726 -4.65 13.08 -19.68
N LYS A 727 -5.51 12.56 -20.56
CA LYS A 727 -6.85 13.10 -20.77
C LYS A 727 -7.80 12.59 -19.70
N VAL A 728 -8.57 13.49 -19.14
CA VAL A 728 -9.58 13.24 -18.11
C VAL A 728 -10.94 13.79 -18.54
N ALA A 729 -12.02 13.20 -18.05
CA ALA A 729 -13.34 13.78 -18.17
C ALA A 729 -13.49 14.88 -17.10
N THR A 730 -13.75 16.11 -17.52
CA THR A 730 -14.00 17.25 -16.63
C THR A 730 -15.42 17.72 -16.84
N LEU A 731 -16.08 18.19 -15.75
CA LEU A 731 -17.38 18.83 -15.83
C LEU A 731 -17.15 20.34 -16.05
N GLU A 732 -17.47 20.83 -17.23
CA GLU A 732 -17.45 22.27 -17.53
C GLU A 732 -18.87 22.83 -17.47
N SER A 733 -19.01 23.97 -16.76
CA SER A 733 -20.28 24.72 -16.74
C SER A 733 -20.30 25.75 -17.87
N ASN A 734 -21.28 25.66 -18.74
CA ASN A 734 -21.47 26.59 -19.85
C ASN A 734 -22.14 27.93 -19.42
N GLY A 735 -22.20 28.24 -18.12
CA GLY A 735 -22.72 29.49 -17.59
C GLY A 735 -23.64 29.32 -16.36
N TYR A 736 -24.08 30.44 -15.79
CA TYR A 736 -25.01 30.44 -14.65
C TYR A 736 -26.34 29.76 -15.06
N ASN A 737 -26.64 28.60 -14.40
CA ASN A 737 -27.85 27.77 -14.66
C ASN A 737 -27.87 26.93 -15.95
N MET A 738 -26.71 26.61 -16.55
CA MET A 738 -26.65 25.65 -17.66
C MET A 738 -26.20 24.27 -17.17
N PRO A 739 -26.65 23.17 -17.82
CA PRO A 739 -26.19 21.83 -17.45
C PRO A 739 -24.68 21.70 -17.64
N TYR A 740 -24.03 20.96 -16.72
CA TYR A 740 -22.63 20.61 -16.88
C TYR A 740 -22.47 19.60 -18.02
N GLU A 741 -21.52 19.86 -18.91
CA GLU A 741 -21.14 18.91 -19.95
C GLU A 741 -19.82 18.23 -19.58
N ASN A 742 -19.75 16.92 -19.86
CA ASN A 742 -18.50 16.17 -19.74
C ASN A 742 -17.60 16.52 -20.93
N VAL A 743 -16.54 17.25 -20.66
CA VAL A 743 -15.51 17.58 -21.67
C VAL A 743 -14.28 16.74 -21.41
N ILE A 744 -13.75 16.11 -22.46
CA ILE A 744 -12.48 15.40 -22.40
C ILE A 744 -11.37 16.40 -22.67
N ALA A 745 -10.56 16.64 -21.65
CA ALA A 745 -9.45 17.59 -21.71
C ALA A 745 -8.17 16.98 -21.11
N PRO A 746 -7.00 17.50 -21.44
CA PRO A 746 -5.79 17.16 -20.72
C PRO A 746 -5.91 17.50 -19.23
N TYR A 747 -5.31 16.67 -18.39
CA TYR A 747 -5.23 16.94 -16.96
C TYR A 747 -4.73 18.37 -16.68
N LYS A 748 -5.40 19.08 -15.79
CA LYS A 748 -5.27 20.53 -15.59
C LYS A 748 -3.83 21.03 -15.35
N HIS A 749 -3.04 20.25 -14.58
CA HIS A 749 -1.67 20.64 -14.22
C HIS A 749 -0.61 19.85 -14.99
N ILE A 750 -0.95 19.30 -16.15
CA ILE A 750 -0.04 18.46 -16.96
C ILE A 750 1.22 19.22 -17.40
N ASP A 751 1.17 20.54 -17.56
CA ASP A 751 2.30 21.40 -17.88
C ASP A 751 3.39 21.40 -16.80
N LYS A 752 3.05 20.99 -15.57
CA LYS A 752 3.98 20.85 -14.45
C LYS A 752 4.70 19.50 -14.43
N SER A 753 4.25 18.53 -15.21
CA SER A 753 4.97 17.27 -15.40
C SER A 753 6.25 17.54 -16.19
N LYS A 754 7.40 17.30 -15.56
CA LYS A 754 8.74 17.50 -16.16
C LYS A 754 9.56 16.26 -15.94
N SER A 755 10.43 15.95 -16.90
CA SER A 755 11.42 14.89 -16.71
C SER A 755 12.49 15.28 -15.70
N ALA A 756 13.00 14.28 -14.98
CA ALA A 756 14.06 14.47 -13.99
C ALA A 756 15.10 13.34 -14.08
N TYR A 757 16.34 13.68 -13.72
CA TYR A 757 17.43 12.75 -13.49
C TYR A 757 17.77 12.78 -12.01
N VAL A 758 17.66 11.64 -11.34
CA VAL A 758 17.90 11.53 -9.90
C VAL A 758 19.02 10.53 -9.66
N TYR A 759 20.03 10.94 -8.91
CA TYR A 759 21.21 10.14 -8.61
C TYR A 759 21.20 9.76 -7.14
N ASP A 760 21.37 8.47 -6.86
CA ASP A 760 21.41 7.92 -5.51
C ASP A 760 22.71 7.13 -5.33
N VAL A 761 23.36 7.23 -4.17
CA VAL A 761 24.55 6.46 -3.81
C VAL A 761 24.37 5.92 -2.40
N TYR A 762 24.50 4.62 -2.23
CA TYR A 762 24.40 3.98 -0.92
C TYR A 762 25.31 2.74 -0.87
N GLY A 763 25.59 2.30 0.35
CA GLY A 763 26.38 1.11 0.57
C GLY A 763 26.38 0.65 2.01
N SER A 764 27.03 -0.48 2.25
CA SER A 764 27.18 -1.01 3.60
C SER A 764 28.57 -1.59 3.81
N LYS A 765 29.00 -1.63 5.09
CA LYS A 765 30.27 -2.23 5.51
C LYS A 765 30.08 -3.04 6.79
N LYS A 766 30.60 -4.26 6.78
CA LYS A 766 30.75 -5.08 7.98
C LYS A 766 31.95 -4.61 8.78
N LEU A 767 31.75 -4.29 10.04
CA LEU A 767 32.76 -3.90 11.01
C LEU A 767 33.00 -5.09 11.95
N GLY A 768 33.88 -6.00 11.54
CA GLY A 768 34.02 -7.29 12.18
C GLY A 768 32.97 -8.31 11.75
N SER A 769 32.72 -9.34 12.59
CA SER A 769 31.82 -10.45 12.28
C SER A 769 30.33 -10.13 12.45
N ASN A 770 29.99 -9.16 13.30
CA ASN A 770 28.65 -9.00 13.85
C ASN A 770 28.03 -7.61 13.61
N LEU A 771 28.83 -6.60 13.32
CA LEU A 771 28.34 -5.23 13.17
C LEU A 771 28.35 -4.81 11.70
N LYS A 772 27.24 -4.26 11.21
CA LYS A 772 27.09 -3.73 9.85
C LYS A 772 26.66 -2.26 9.93
N LEU A 773 27.41 -1.38 9.25
CA LEU A 773 27.05 0.01 9.03
C LEU A 773 26.52 0.14 7.60
N SER A 774 25.35 0.75 7.42
CA SER A 774 24.77 1.10 6.12
C SER A 774 24.54 2.60 6.04
N ALA A 775 24.86 3.22 4.89
CA ALA A 775 24.63 4.64 4.67
C ALA A 775 24.29 4.92 3.21
N GLY A 776 23.48 5.96 2.97
CA GLY A 776 23.11 6.36 1.63
C GLY A 776 22.78 7.84 1.52
N VAL A 777 23.08 8.40 0.35
CA VAL A 777 22.69 9.76 -0.06
C VAL A 777 21.78 9.60 -1.27
N PHE A 778 20.56 10.09 -1.15
CA PHE A 778 19.52 10.02 -2.18
C PHE A 778 19.31 11.41 -2.77
N ASN A 779 19.00 11.47 -4.07
CA ASN A 779 18.92 12.71 -4.82
C ASN A 779 20.22 13.55 -4.65
N LEU A 780 21.36 12.92 -4.91
CA LEU A 780 22.72 13.45 -4.64
C LEU A 780 22.94 14.87 -5.20
N PHE A 781 22.40 15.15 -6.38
CA PHE A 781 22.57 16.45 -7.05
C PHE A 781 21.42 17.42 -6.82
N ASP A 782 20.55 17.11 -5.85
CA ASP A 782 19.46 17.99 -5.39
C ASP A 782 18.47 18.38 -6.50
N ALA A 783 18.09 17.42 -7.35
CA ALA A 783 17.14 17.66 -8.43
C ALA A 783 15.74 18.01 -7.86
N LYS A 784 15.16 19.12 -8.33
CA LYS A 784 13.79 19.55 -8.00
C LYS A 784 12.82 19.01 -9.04
N TYR A 785 11.90 18.14 -8.64
CA TYR A 785 10.87 17.56 -9.51
C TYR A 785 9.61 17.20 -8.74
N VAL A 786 8.48 17.11 -9.46
CA VAL A 786 7.21 16.59 -8.93
C VAL A 786 7.02 15.19 -9.54
N PRO A 787 6.98 14.12 -8.74
CA PRO A 787 6.65 12.79 -9.23
C PRO A 787 5.28 12.79 -9.89
N TRP A 788 5.10 12.00 -10.97
CA TRP A 788 3.80 11.91 -11.64
C TRP A 788 2.68 11.47 -10.68
N ASP A 789 2.96 10.52 -9.78
CA ASP A 789 1.98 10.05 -8.80
C ASP A 789 1.51 11.17 -7.84
N ASN A 790 2.41 12.04 -7.41
CA ASN A 790 2.03 13.20 -6.60
C ASN A 790 1.19 14.20 -7.40
N LEU A 791 1.48 14.35 -8.70
CA LEU A 791 0.76 15.28 -9.57
C LEU A 791 -0.64 14.76 -9.92
N ARG A 792 -0.78 13.48 -10.28
CA ARG A 792 -2.07 12.87 -10.61
C ARG A 792 -3.01 12.75 -9.40
N SER A 793 -2.48 12.55 -8.22
CA SER A 793 -3.26 12.46 -6.97
C SER A 793 -3.95 13.79 -6.60
N LEU A 794 -3.50 14.94 -7.14
CA LEU A 794 -4.17 16.22 -6.96
C LEU A 794 -5.60 16.23 -7.51
N ALA A 795 -5.84 15.53 -8.62
CA ALA A 795 -7.16 15.40 -9.22
C ALA A 795 -8.07 14.47 -8.42
N GLU A 796 -7.50 13.35 -7.94
CA GLU A 796 -8.24 12.31 -7.24
C GLU A 796 -8.64 12.72 -5.82
N LEU A 797 -7.78 13.43 -5.11
CA LEU A 797 -8.00 13.81 -3.71
C LEU A 797 -8.82 15.09 -3.53
N ASN A 798 -9.31 15.69 -4.61
CA ASN A 798 -10.05 16.98 -4.59
C ASN A 798 -9.34 18.07 -3.75
N VAL A 799 -8.03 18.09 -3.80
CA VAL A 799 -7.15 19.06 -3.12
C VAL A 799 -7.07 20.39 -3.87
N ASN A 800 -8.08 20.69 -4.68
CA ASN A 800 -8.17 21.91 -5.49
C ASN A 800 -8.06 23.22 -4.69
N SER A 801 -8.22 23.13 -3.37
CA SER A 801 -7.99 24.29 -2.50
C SER A 801 -6.51 24.56 -2.23
N MET A 802 -5.60 23.59 -2.54
CA MET A 802 -4.15 23.71 -2.27
C MET A 802 -3.37 24.17 -3.47
N VAL A 803 -3.81 23.76 -4.66
CA VAL A 803 -3.22 24.17 -5.93
C VAL A 803 -4.29 25.00 -6.67
N ASP A 804 -3.96 26.23 -7.00
CA ASP A 804 -4.89 27.07 -7.78
C ASP A 804 -4.82 26.73 -9.28
N ASP A 805 -5.66 27.40 -10.07
CA ASP A 805 -5.79 27.20 -11.51
C ASP A 805 -4.50 27.48 -12.28
N GLN A 806 -3.60 28.26 -11.70
CA GLN A 806 -2.30 28.60 -12.30
C GLN A 806 -1.17 27.67 -11.79
N GLY A 807 -1.47 26.73 -10.92
CA GLY A 807 -0.53 25.78 -10.36
C GLY A 807 0.28 26.33 -9.18
N VAL A 808 -0.16 27.43 -8.57
CA VAL A 808 0.42 27.90 -7.30
C VAL A 808 0.07 26.88 -6.21
N GLY A 809 1.05 26.42 -5.47
CA GLY A 809 0.92 25.34 -4.48
C GLY A 809 1.49 23.99 -4.93
N ILE A 810 1.84 23.79 -6.20
CA ILE A 810 2.46 22.54 -6.69
C ILE A 810 3.83 22.29 -6.06
N GLU A 811 4.57 23.31 -5.68
CA GLU A 811 5.89 23.14 -5.02
C GLU A 811 5.83 22.27 -3.77
N ARG A 812 4.70 22.27 -3.08
CA ARG A 812 4.41 21.42 -1.92
C ARG A 812 4.55 19.92 -2.22
N PHE A 813 4.28 19.51 -3.45
CA PHE A 813 4.26 18.11 -3.89
C PHE A 813 5.57 17.66 -4.56
N THR A 814 6.62 18.49 -4.50
CA THR A 814 7.95 18.07 -4.99
C THR A 814 8.49 16.93 -4.14
N ALA A 815 9.25 16.04 -4.77
CA ALA A 815 10.01 15.03 -4.07
C ALA A 815 11.04 15.69 -3.11
N PRO A 816 11.53 14.97 -2.10
CA PRO A 816 12.61 15.43 -1.25
C PRO A 816 13.83 15.84 -2.08
N GLY A 817 14.49 16.92 -1.68
CA GLY A 817 15.82 17.28 -2.17
C GLY A 817 16.85 16.23 -1.74
N ARG A 818 18.14 16.60 -1.77
CA ARG A 818 19.21 15.72 -1.29
C ARG A 818 18.96 15.31 0.15
N ASN A 819 18.92 14.00 0.38
CA ASN A 819 18.63 13.42 1.69
C ASN A 819 19.51 12.21 1.96
N TYR A 820 19.58 11.78 3.21
CA TYR A 820 20.45 10.69 3.64
C TYR A 820 19.77 9.78 4.64
N LYS A 821 20.19 8.50 4.57
CA LYS A 821 19.82 7.46 5.52
C LYS A 821 21.09 6.84 6.09
N VAL A 822 21.04 6.47 7.37
CA VAL A 822 22.11 5.74 8.06
C VAL A 822 21.47 4.64 8.91
N GLY A 823 22.07 3.46 8.89
CA GLY A 823 21.64 2.32 9.69
C GLY A 823 22.83 1.59 10.31
N LEU A 824 22.63 1.09 11.52
CA LEU A 824 23.59 0.24 12.23
C LEU A 824 22.88 -1.04 12.68
N THR A 825 23.41 -2.19 12.28
CA THR A 825 22.86 -3.51 12.61
C THR A 825 23.91 -4.34 13.31
N TYR A 826 23.56 -4.91 14.47
CA TYR A 826 24.36 -5.91 15.16
C TYR A 826 23.66 -7.27 15.06
N GLU A 827 24.32 -8.25 14.46
CA GLU A 827 23.83 -9.63 14.28
C GLU A 827 24.61 -10.60 15.16
N PHE A 828 23.95 -11.58 15.78
CA PHE A 828 24.60 -12.54 16.69
C PHE A 828 24.09 -13.97 16.55
#